data_780feac67efc069fee14dc4a36eba538
#
_entry.id   780feac67efc069fee14dc4a36eba538
#
_cell.length_a   1.000
_cell.length_b   1.000
_cell.length_c   1.000
_cell.angle_alpha   90.00
_cell.angle_beta   90.00
_cell.angle_gamma   90.00
#
_symmetry.space_group_name_H-M   'P 1'
#
loop_
_entity.id
_entity.type
_entity.pdbx_description
1 polymer ?
#
loop_
_entity_poly.entity_id
_entity_poly.type
_entity_poly.pdbx_seq_one_letter_code
_entity_poly.pdbx_strand_id
1 'polypeptide(L)'
;MLFRPGRVLLLVATLVLVCMFVMQFMPKKQAESNQYSKESIREGGLVEEQIMQQVSAIEAKHRQWDSTVWANELIARDYEESIIQIWDKLLAGADPFELLARMPVNILQLGKPQPTEDWESNISYTRLAQGGPSWSKEQLNQALGKWKSEGWKLEQSEWRHRHFTPGDKVEPSSVFWISLHLINKRLNRRGILRGNITVKWQSIEITPETLAKPDHIDLSKLDWIEREGDPAFKAASRQNIQPNEGNVFIDPLIITDFNNDGMVEIILGCKNQIYRNHGNGSLKPEKLCPKFDEVVFNVVLDDLSGDGVTDVITVGHEGIYLIEGKSDGTFPGHARLIWSAPKKVLDPMVVTTGDIDNDGDADLWFSQYKLPYVKGQMPSPIYDSNDGFPGYLLINDGSGNLSDRTKAAGLEAKRYRRSYSASFADLDNDHDLDLVVISDFSGADLHLNDGLGNFEDATMKLIDNHYGFGMAHNFGDYDANGKMDLIMIGMNSWTAERLLSMTLAPPTHRHYYDKLDDLTFGNRLYFGNDKKFEQRPMGDKAANTGWSWGATSFDADNDGDIDLYIANGHKSRKSVKDYERQFWCHDIYHANSNSNPAMEVYFQSISGRLYGAGYSYGGYEKNRLLLNRENRNLDDIAFLMNTSHEIDSRNVVSGDIDGDGRLALIFTHFSVWPEPTTQGL
;
A
#
# COMPACT_ATOMS: atom_id res chain seq x y z
N MET A 1 43.40 -13.05 -32.46
CA MET A 1 42.32 -13.94 -32.94
C MET A 1 41.22 -13.07 -33.49
N LEU A 2 40.93 -13.25 -34.77
CA LEU A 2 40.11 -12.35 -35.58
C LEU A 2 38.61 -12.39 -35.16
N PHE A 3 38.05 -11.24 -34.81
CA PHE A 3 36.61 -11.05 -34.68
C PHE A 3 35.95 -11.04 -36.07
N ARG A 4 35.02 -11.95 -36.30
CA ARG A 4 34.27 -12.02 -37.57
C ARG A 4 33.10 -10.98 -37.52
N PRO A 5 32.97 -10.10 -38.53
CA PRO A 5 31.95 -9.02 -38.55
C PRO A 5 30.48 -9.49 -38.56
N GLY A 6 30.22 -10.75 -38.91
CA GLY A 6 28.86 -11.30 -39.02
C GLY A 6 28.13 -11.52 -37.69
N ARG A 7 28.83 -11.57 -36.54
CA ARG A 7 28.16 -11.74 -35.22
C ARG A 7 27.65 -10.43 -34.62
N VAL A 8 28.24 -9.31 -34.97
CA VAL A 8 27.78 -7.98 -34.50
C VAL A 8 26.52 -7.57 -35.23
N LEU A 9 26.40 -7.89 -36.54
CA LEU A 9 25.17 -7.60 -37.30
C LEU A 9 23.98 -8.44 -36.82
N LEU A 10 24.20 -9.68 -36.40
CA LEU A 10 23.14 -10.56 -35.87
C LEU A 10 22.65 -10.07 -34.47
N LEU A 11 23.57 -9.57 -33.66
CA LEU A 11 23.22 -9.02 -32.33
C LEU A 11 22.41 -7.72 -32.45
N VAL A 12 22.77 -6.84 -33.38
CA VAL A 12 22.05 -5.58 -33.64
C VAL A 12 20.68 -5.85 -34.26
N ALA A 13 20.59 -6.82 -35.21
CA ALA A 13 19.31 -7.23 -35.78
C ALA A 13 18.38 -7.91 -34.74
N THR A 14 18.94 -8.69 -33.81
CA THR A 14 18.17 -9.30 -32.72
C THR A 14 17.72 -8.24 -31.71
N LEU A 15 18.53 -7.24 -31.38
CA LEU A 15 18.15 -6.14 -30.51
C LEU A 15 17.03 -5.25 -31.14
N VAL A 16 17.14 -4.98 -32.46
CA VAL A 16 16.10 -4.21 -33.18
C VAL A 16 14.79 -4.99 -33.29
N LEU A 17 14.84 -6.30 -33.50
CA LEU A 17 13.66 -7.17 -33.50
C LEU A 17 13.05 -7.31 -32.12
N VAL A 18 13.82 -7.38 -31.05
CA VAL A 18 13.32 -7.36 -29.66
C VAL A 18 12.71 -6.01 -29.32
N CYS A 19 13.32 -4.89 -29.74
CA CYS A 19 12.71 -3.56 -29.57
C CYS A 19 11.42 -3.38 -30.38
N MET A 20 11.34 -3.92 -31.61
CA MET A 20 10.08 -3.90 -32.40
C MET A 20 9.02 -4.86 -31.81
N PHE A 21 9.42 -5.99 -31.25
CA PHE A 21 8.51 -6.93 -30.60
C PHE A 21 7.95 -6.34 -29.28
N VAL A 22 8.80 -5.65 -28.50
CA VAL A 22 8.39 -4.95 -27.27
C VAL A 22 7.43 -3.79 -27.57
N MET A 23 7.57 -3.08 -28.70
CA MET A 23 6.60 -2.05 -29.10
C MET A 23 5.25 -2.61 -29.59
N GLN A 24 5.16 -3.88 -29.98
CA GLN A 24 3.93 -4.52 -30.41
C GLN A 24 3.07 -5.08 -29.25
N PHE A 25 3.68 -5.22 -28.06
CA PHE A 25 3.03 -5.73 -26.86
C PHE A 25 2.89 -4.70 -25.72
N MET A 26 3.02 -3.41 -26.00
CA MET A 26 2.56 -2.41 -25.04
C MET A 26 1.04 -2.55 -24.87
N PRO A 27 0.54 -2.67 -23.63
CA PRO A 27 -0.91 -2.73 -23.41
C PRO A 27 -1.57 -1.51 -24.05
N LYS A 28 -2.69 -1.70 -24.73
CA LYS A 28 -3.44 -0.63 -25.42
C LYS A 28 -3.65 0.64 -24.55
N LYS A 29 -3.71 0.51 -23.23
CA LYS A 29 -3.77 1.66 -22.30
C LYS A 29 -2.52 2.57 -22.35
N GLN A 30 -1.33 2.03 -22.58
CA GLN A 30 -0.12 2.86 -22.78
C GLN A 30 -0.05 3.41 -24.22
N ALA A 31 -0.60 2.67 -25.20
CA ALA A 31 -0.81 3.18 -26.55
C ALA A 31 -1.95 4.21 -26.58
N GLU A 32 -2.98 4.05 -25.76
CA GLU A 32 -4.02 5.05 -25.54
C GLU A 32 -3.49 6.27 -24.78
N SER A 33 -2.58 6.15 -23.79
CA SER A 33 -1.93 7.32 -23.17
C SER A 33 -1.08 8.09 -24.18
N ASN A 34 -0.38 7.42 -25.08
CA ASN A 34 0.33 8.06 -26.18
C ASN A 34 -0.61 8.59 -27.29
N GLN A 35 -1.82 8.04 -27.42
CA GLN A 35 -2.85 8.53 -28.30
C GLN A 35 -3.63 9.69 -27.65
N TYR A 36 -3.87 9.63 -26.35
CA TYR A 36 -4.42 10.71 -25.53
C TYR A 36 -3.51 11.94 -25.50
N SER A 37 -2.18 11.78 -25.45
CA SER A 37 -1.26 12.93 -25.54
C SER A 37 -1.38 13.66 -26.89
N LYS A 38 -1.61 12.94 -28.00
CA LYS A 38 -1.83 13.53 -29.32
C LYS A 38 -3.23 14.14 -29.49
N GLU A 39 -4.25 13.59 -28.82
CA GLU A 39 -5.59 14.13 -28.83
C GLU A 39 -5.74 15.33 -27.90
N SER A 40 -5.16 15.30 -26.69
CA SER A 40 -5.14 16.44 -25.76
C SER A 40 -4.41 17.67 -26.35
N ILE A 41 -3.36 17.46 -27.13
CA ILE A 41 -2.68 18.51 -27.89
C ILE A 41 -3.61 19.10 -28.96
N ARG A 42 -4.48 18.30 -29.56
CA ARG A 42 -5.48 18.76 -30.55
C ARG A 42 -6.69 19.45 -29.92
N GLU A 43 -7.20 18.96 -28.79
CA GLU A 43 -8.34 19.54 -28.08
C GLU A 43 -8.01 20.84 -27.34
N GLY A 44 -6.78 21.01 -26.86
CA GLY A 44 -6.35 22.21 -26.13
C GLY A 44 -6.04 23.41 -27.01
N GLY A 45 -6.00 23.28 -28.34
CA GLY A 45 -5.72 24.35 -29.29
C GLY A 45 -4.34 25.02 -29.14
N LEU A 46 -3.44 24.45 -28.32
CA LEU A 46 -2.09 24.94 -28.08
C LEU A 46 -1.13 24.41 -29.16
N VAL A 47 -0.28 25.27 -29.64
CA VAL A 47 0.81 24.87 -30.52
C VAL A 47 1.85 24.13 -29.68
N GLU A 48 2.44 23.07 -30.22
CA GLU A 48 3.46 22.25 -29.55
C GLU A 48 4.58 23.10 -28.91
N GLU A 49 4.98 24.16 -29.57
CA GLU A 49 5.96 25.15 -29.07
C GLU A 49 5.52 25.82 -27.76
N GLN A 50 4.24 26.17 -27.63
CA GLN A 50 3.70 26.78 -26.40
C GLN A 50 3.68 25.77 -25.23
N ILE A 51 3.36 24.51 -25.50
CA ILE A 51 3.41 23.44 -24.49
C ILE A 51 4.86 23.28 -23.99
N MET A 52 5.83 23.20 -24.89
CA MET A 52 7.24 23.03 -24.52
C MET A 52 7.81 24.27 -23.79
N GLN A 53 7.34 25.48 -24.09
CA GLN A 53 7.68 26.67 -23.32
C GLN A 53 7.13 26.59 -21.89
N GLN A 54 5.90 26.11 -21.70
CA GLN A 54 5.32 25.89 -20.36
C GLN A 54 6.06 24.81 -19.59
N VAL A 55 6.40 23.69 -20.22
CA VAL A 55 7.23 22.63 -19.61
C VAL A 55 8.57 23.19 -19.13
N SER A 56 9.23 23.99 -19.96
CA SER A 56 10.50 24.64 -19.62
C SER A 56 10.37 25.58 -18.42
N ALA A 57 9.25 26.31 -18.31
CA ALA A 57 8.95 27.17 -17.17
C ALA A 57 8.69 26.37 -15.88
N ILE A 58 7.99 25.26 -15.96
CA ILE A 58 7.78 24.33 -14.83
C ILE A 58 9.14 23.77 -14.35
N GLU A 59 9.98 23.32 -15.26
CA GLU A 59 11.32 22.81 -14.92
C GLU A 59 12.23 23.90 -14.33
N ALA A 60 12.12 25.14 -14.79
CA ALA A 60 12.87 26.27 -14.23
C ALA A 60 12.42 26.54 -12.78
N LYS A 61 11.13 26.52 -12.50
CA LYS A 61 10.58 26.65 -11.15
C LYS A 61 11.01 25.49 -10.25
N HIS A 62 11.01 24.26 -10.77
CA HIS A 62 11.53 23.08 -10.09
C HIS A 62 12.99 23.31 -9.65
N ARG A 63 13.89 23.67 -10.57
CA ARG A 63 15.29 23.97 -10.25
C ARG A 63 15.46 25.12 -9.26
N GLN A 64 14.63 26.15 -9.34
CA GLN A 64 14.64 27.25 -8.40
C GLN A 64 14.29 26.77 -6.98
N TRP A 65 13.25 25.96 -6.84
CA TRP A 65 12.86 25.41 -5.53
C TRP A 65 13.88 24.44 -4.98
N ASP A 66 14.49 23.61 -5.81
CA ASP A 66 15.59 22.74 -5.42
C ASP A 66 16.77 23.52 -4.83
N SER A 67 17.10 24.68 -5.38
CA SER A 67 18.19 25.51 -4.88
C SER A 67 17.82 26.43 -3.70
N THR A 68 16.54 26.50 -3.34
CA THR A 68 16.05 27.41 -2.27
C THR A 68 15.25 26.64 -1.21
N VAL A 69 13.99 26.34 -1.48
CA VAL A 69 13.07 25.70 -0.53
C VAL A 69 13.55 24.31 -0.12
N TRP A 70 14.01 23.53 -1.11
CA TRP A 70 14.39 22.13 -0.93
C TRP A 70 15.90 21.91 -0.83
N ALA A 71 16.70 22.97 -0.66
CA ALA A 71 18.17 22.84 -0.62
C ALA A 71 18.64 21.85 0.46
N ASN A 72 18.10 21.94 1.67
CA ASN A 72 18.44 21.01 2.75
C ASN A 72 17.96 19.57 2.49
N GLU A 73 16.86 19.38 1.79
CA GLU A 73 16.40 18.05 1.38
C GLU A 73 17.32 17.43 0.32
N LEU A 74 17.87 18.22 -0.59
CA LEU A 74 18.90 17.76 -1.53
C LEU A 74 20.15 17.32 -0.81
N ILE A 75 20.59 18.10 0.19
CA ILE A 75 21.73 17.74 1.04
C ILE A 75 21.43 16.44 1.79
N ALA A 76 20.26 16.32 2.42
CA ALA A 76 19.84 15.09 3.12
C ALA A 76 19.93 13.85 2.25
N ARG A 77 19.49 13.96 0.98
CA ARG A 77 19.55 12.88 -0.02
C ARG A 77 21.00 12.48 -0.33
N ASP A 78 21.93 13.45 -0.40
CA ASP A 78 23.34 13.11 -0.65
C ASP A 78 23.95 12.28 0.48
N TYR A 79 23.52 12.51 1.74
CA TYR A 79 23.87 11.66 2.86
C TYR A 79 23.16 10.30 2.81
N GLU A 80 21.91 10.26 2.43
CA GLU A 80 21.12 9.03 2.28
C GLU A 80 21.72 8.09 1.25
N GLU A 81 22.32 8.61 0.18
CA GLU A 81 22.88 7.84 -0.94
C GLU A 81 23.87 6.75 -0.46
N SER A 82 24.65 7.02 0.58
CA SER A 82 25.59 6.03 1.13
C SER A 82 24.88 4.80 1.73
N ILE A 83 23.73 5.00 2.33
CA ILE A 83 22.90 3.91 2.90
C ILE A 83 22.12 3.20 1.78
N ILE A 84 21.59 3.93 0.81
CA ILE A 84 20.94 3.36 -0.37
C ILE A 84 21.86 2.38 -1.09
N GLN A 85 23.12 2.74 -1.31
CA GLN A 85 24.09 1.83 -1.96
C GLN A 85 24.38 0.58 -1.15
N ILE A 86 24.33 0.64 0.17
CA ILE A 86 24.46 -0.54 1.03
C ILE A 86 23.22 -1.42 0.84
N TRP A 87 22.03 -0.84 0.91
CA TRP A 87 20.78 -1.58 0.80
C TRP A 87 20.62 -2.21 -0.59
N ASP A 88 20.90 -1.49 -1.67
CA ASP A 88 20.90 -2.03 -3.04
C ASP A 88 21.87 -3.21 -3.20
N LYS A 89 23.07 -3.15 -2.58
CA LYS A 89 24.01 -4.26 -2.59
C LYS A 89 23.51 -5.47 -1.81
N LEU A 90 22.82 -5.25 -0.68
CA LEU A 90 22.19 -6.34 0.09
C LEU A 90 21.10 -7.02 -0.73
N LEU A 91 20.24 -6.25 -1.40
CA LEU A 91 19.22 -6.79 -2.31
C LEU A 91 19.82 -7.55 -3.50
N ALA A 92 20.98 -7.12 -3.97
CA ALA A 92 21.74 -7.82 -5.03
C ALA A 92 22.47 -9.08 -4.52
N GLY A 93 22.32 -9.47 -3.25
CA GLY A 93 22.87 -10.68 -2.66
C GLY A 93 24.32 -10.55 -2.17
N ALA A 94 24.83 -9.34 -1.91
CA ALA A 94 26.11 -9.15 -1.25
C ALA A 94 26.12 -9.75 0.16
N ASP A 95 27.26 -10.29 0.59
CA ASP A 95 27.40 -10.78 1.97
C ASP A 95 27.22 -9.62 2.97
N PRO A 96 26.18 -9.65 3.82
CA PRO A 96 25.85 -8.53 4.70
C PRO A 96 26.93 -8.27 5.75
N PHE A 97 27.57 -9.30 6.29
CA PHE A 97 28.59 -9.13 7.31
C PHE A 97 29.86 -8.53 6.72
N GLU A 98 30.25 -8.91 5.50
CA GLU A 98 31.38 -8.29 4.81
C GLU A 98 31.07 -6.84 4.41
N LEU A 99 29.85 -6.55 3.98
CA LEU A 99 29.43 -5.21 3.60
C LEU A 99 29.45 -4.27 4.80
N LEU A 100 28.84 -4.67 5.93
CA LEU A 100 28.85 -3.91 7.18
C LEU A 100 30.25 -3.78 7.77
N ALA A 101 31.10 -4.82 7.65
CA ALA A 101 32.50 -4.77 8.06
C ALA A 101 33.32 -3.75 7.27
N ARG A 102 32.94 -3.41 6.05
CA ARG A 102 33.59 -2.37 5.22
C ARG A 102 33.04 -0.95 5.44
N MET A 103 31.93 -0.80 6.16
CA MET A 103 31.35 0.51 6.43
C MET A 103 32.37 1.38 7.19
N PRO A 104 32.68 2.62 6.74
CA PRO A 104 33.68 3.47 7.33
C PRO A 104 33.13 4.20 8.58
N VAL A 105 32.92 3.47 9.69
CA VAL A 105 32.49 4.02 10.98
C VAL A 105 33.65 4.01 11.97
N ASN A 106 33.84 5.11 12.71
CA ASN A 106 34.87 5.22 13.73
C ASN A 106 34.39 4.75 15.11
N ILE A 107 33.16 5.13 15.46
CA ILE A 107 32.58 4.81 16.78
C ILE A 107 31.19 4.24 16.58
N LEU A 108 30.91 3.10 17.22
CA LEU A 108 29.61 2.49 17.31
C LEU A 108 29.13 2.48 18.75
N GLN A 109 28.16 3.33 19.08
CA GLN A 109 27.59 3.38 20.43
C GLN A 109 26.51 2.33 20.55
N LEU A 110 26.68 1.32 21.36
CA LEU A 110 25.68 0.29 21.61
C LEU A 110 24.69 0.71 22.69
N GLY A 111 23.53 0.12 22.69
CA GLY A 111 22.58 0.18 23.78
C GLY A 111 22.96 -0.79 24.91
N LYS A 112 22.54 -0.45 26.13
CA LYS A 112 22.55 -1.38 27.27
C LYS A 112 21.29 -2.23 27.25
N PRO A 113 21.38 -3.57 27.13
CA PRO A 113 20.23 -4.43 27.21
C PRO A 113 19.46 -4.23 28.51
N GLN A 114 18.15 -4.08 28.43
CA GLN A 114 17.23 -4.09 29.56
C GLN A 114 16.82 -5.55 29.86
N PRO A 115 16.14 -5.82 30.97
CA PRO A 115 15.61 -7.15 31.25
C PRO A 115 14.79 -7.66 30.07
N THR A 116 15.00 -8.91 29.70
CA THR A 116 14.23 -9.57 28.63
C THR A 116 12.82 -9.87 29.12
N GLU A 117 11.84 -9.61 28.28
CA GLU A 117 10.46 -9.99 28.45
C GLU A 117 10.19 -11.24 27.61
N ASP A 118 9.56 -12.22 28.18
CA ASP A 118 9.08 -13.40 27.44
C ASP A 118 7.63 -13.15 27.01
N TRP A 119 7.39 -13.18 25.72
CA TRP A 119 6.07 -13.08 25.11
C TRP A 119 5.56 -14.48 24.75
N GLU A 120 4.30 -14.57 24.40
CA GLU A 120 3.71 -15.79 23.90
C GLU A 120 4.39 -16.30 22.62
N SER A 121 4.03 -17.49 22.16
CA SER A 121 4.56 -18.11 20.93
C SER A 121 6.10 -18.27 20.88
N ASN A 122 6.76 -18.44 22.05
CA ASN A 122 8.23 -18.57 22.21
C ASN A 122 9.00 -17.34 21.69
N ILE A 123 8.45 -16.16 21.86
CA ILE A 123 9.07 -14.89 21.51
C ILE A 123 9.68 -14.27 22.75
N SER A 124 10.88 -13.72 22.62
CA SER A 124 11.53 -12.91 23.63
C SER A 124 11.83 -11.51 23.11
N TYR A 125 11.66 -10.51 23.95
CA TYR A 125 11.85 -9.11 23.64
C TYR A 125 12.88 -8.49 24.56
N THR A 126 13.87 -7.81 24.00
CA THR A 126 14.90 -7.07 24.75
C THR A 126 15.05 -5.67 24.17
N ARG A 127 14.71 -4.69 24.97
CA ARG A 127 14.93 -3.28 24.63
C ARG A 127 16.36 -2.87 24.92
N LEU A 128 16.98 -2.09 24.03
CA LEU A 128 18.25 -1.43 24.29
C LEU A 128 18.01 0.00 24.78
N ALA A 129 18.77 0.44 25.79
CA ALA A 129 18.71 1.78 26.35
C ALA A 129 20.11 2.44 26.35
N GLN A 130 20.18 3.73 26.61
CA GLN A 130 21.46 4.44 26.75
C GLN A 130 22.36 3.85 27.85
N GLY A 131 23.65 4.04 27.69
CA GLY A 131 24.65 3.59 28.71
C GLY A 131 25.32 2.26 28.41
N GLY A 132 25.19 1.77 27.21
CA GLY A 132 25.97 0.63 26.69
C GLY A 132 27.39 1.03 26.31
N PRO A 133 28.27 0.06 25.94
CA PRO A 133 29.65 0.33 25.54
C PRO A 133 29.75 0.99 24.16
N SER A 134 30.79 1.75 23.94
CA SER A 134 31.24 2.20 22.63
C SER A 134 32.21 1.19 22.03
N TRP A 135 31.98 0.80 20.78
CA TRP A 135 32.86 -0.10 20.04
C TRP A 135 33.66 0.64 18.98
N SER A 136 34.93 0.22 18.83
CA SER A 136 35.75 0.58 17.67
C SER A 136 35.37 -0.26 16.46
N LYS A 137 35.90 0.10 15.30
CA LYS A 137 35.74 -0.65 14.07
C LYS A 137 36.20 -2.11 14.19
N GLU A 138 37.29 -2.36 14.92
CA GLU A 138 37.86 -3.69 15.15
C GLU A 138 36.91 -4.55 15.98
N GLN A 139 36.29 -3.98 17.01
CA GLN A 139 35.30 -4.67 17.85
C GLN A 139 34.04 -5.00 17.08
N LEU A 140 33.58 -4.07 16.23
CA LEU A 140 32.47 -4.35 15.29
C LEU A 140 32.79 -5.53 14.37
N ASN A 141 34.00 -5.53 13.76
CA ASN A 141 34.38 -6.61 12.82
C ASN A 141 34.50 -7.96 13.55
N GLN A 142 34.98 -7.97 14.79
CA GLN A 142 35.02 -9.18 15.61
C GLN A 142 33.59 -9.72 15.90
N ALA A 143 32.67 -8.83 16.26
CA ALA A 143 31.29 -9.20 16.54
C ALA A 143 30.58 -9.74 15.30
N LEU A 144 30.72 -9.08 14.14
CA LEU A 144 30.16 -9.56 12.87
C LEU A 144 30.75 -10.92 12.47
N GLY A 145 32.06 -11.11 12.64
CA GLY A 145 32.72 -12.39 12.41
C GLY A 145 32.19 -13.51 13.32
N LYS A 146 31.94 -13.19 14.60
CA LYS A 146 31.35 -14.12 15.57
C LYS A 146 29.92 -14.52 15.13
N TRP A 147 29.05 -13.57 14.85
CA TRP A 147 27.70 -13.83 14.40
C TRP A 147 27.64 -14.70 13.14
N LYS A 148 28.50 -14.39 12.15
CA LYS A 148 28.65 -15.22 10.93
C LYS A 148 29.08 -16.65 11.27
N SER A 149 30.05 -16.84 12.18
CA SER A 149 30.52 -18.17 12.59
C SER A 149 29.49 -18.97 13.39
N GLU A 150 28.65 -18.30 14.16
CA GLU A 150 27.51 -18.90 14.90
C GLU A 150 26.37 -19.32 13.95
N GLY A 151 26.37 -18.89 12.70
CA GLY A 151 25.44 -19.30 11.67
C GLY A 151 24.27 -18.32 11.46
N TRP A 152 24.35 -17.12 12.02
CA TRP A 152 23.42 -16.05 11.71
C TRP A 152 23.57 -15.57 10.27
N LYS A 153 22.44 -15.22 9.63
CA LYS A 153 22.35 -14.62 8.31
C LYS A 153 21.36 -13.48 8.35
N LEU A 154 21.68 -12.37 7.73
CA LEU A 154 20.71 -11.32 7.44
C LEU A 154 19.91 -11.74 6.20
N GLU A 155 18.60 -11.88 6.35
CA GLU A 155 17.67 -12.32 5.30
C GLU A 155 17.02 -11.13 4.61
N GLN A 156 16.58 -10.14 5.39
CA GLN A 156 15.94 -8.91 4.91
C GLN A 156 16.44 -7.72 5.70
N SER A 157 16.44 -6.56 5.08
CA SER A 157 16.78 -5.30 5.76
C SER A 157 15.91 -4.16 5.25
N GLU A 158 15.71 -3.16 6.09
CA GLU A 158 15.00 -1.93 5.74
C GLU A 158 15.71 -0.75 6.40
N TRP A 159 15.87 0.36 5.65
CA TRP A 159 16.61 1.54 6.07
C TRP A 159 15.88 2.79 5.58
N ARG A 160 15.23 3.53 6.48
CA ARG A 160 14.41 4.70 6.12
C ARG A 160 14.95 5.96 6.75
N HIS A 161 15.27 6.96 5.95
CA HIS A 161 15.82 8.24 6.40
C HIS A 161 14.69 9.17 6.89
N ARG A 162 14.55 9.26 8.22
CA ARG A 162 13.48 9.99 8.89
C ARG A 162 13.76 11.46 9.13
N HIS A 163 14.91 11.75 9.71
CA HIS A 163 15.28 13.13 10.09
C HIS A 163 16.70 13.45 9.62
N PHE A 164 16.89 14.71 9.28
CA PHE A 164 18.19 15.25 8.91
C PHE A 164 18.44 16.60 9.58
N THR A 165 19.65 16.78 10.11
CA THR A 165 20.15 18.06 10.63
C THR A 165 21.32 18.48 9.77
N PRO A 166 21.23 19.61 9.03
CA PRO A 166 22.31 20.10 8.19
C PRO A 166 23.50 20.62 9.03
N GLY A 167 24.68 20.63 8.41
CA GLY A 167 25.96 20.89 9.09
C GLY A 167 26.34 22.34 9.35
N ASP A 168 25.44 23.31 9.21
CA ASP A 168 25.80 24.75 9.26
C ASP A 168 26.34 25.24 10.61
N LYS A 169 25.84 24.67 11.72
CA LYS A 169 26.19 25.08 13.10
C LYS A 169 26.63 23.92 14.00
N VAL A 170 26.35 22.70 13.55
CA VAL A 170 26.64 21.44 14.26
C VAL A 170 27.11 20.42 13.22
N GLU A 171 27.71 19.31 13.66
CA GLU A 171 28.02 18.22 12.73
C GLU A 171 26.75 17.70 12.07
N PRO A 172 26.76 17.44 10.73
CA PRO A 172 25.60 16.90 10.04
C PRO A 172 25.22 15.55 10.64
N SER A 173 23.91 15.36 10.82
CA SER A 173 23.42 14.11 11.41
C SER A 173 22.10 13.67 10.78
N SER A 174 21.91 12.36 10.73
CA SER A 174 20.70 11.71 10.24
C SER A 174 20.11 10.78 11.29
N VAL A 175 18.78 10.65 11.29
CA VAL A 175 18.09 9.56 11.98
C VAL A 175 17.52 8.63 10.92
N PHE A 176 17.91 7.36 11.00
CA PHE A 176 17.33 6.30 10.18
C PHE A 176 16.53 5.37 11.07
N TRP A 177 15.33 5.00 10.62
CA TRP A 177 14.66 3.83 11.14
C TRP A 177 15.18 2.60 10.39
N ILE A 178 15.55 1.57 11.15
CA ILE A 178 16.04 0.32 10.59
C ILE A 178 15.24 -0.88 11.08
N SER A 179 15.12 -1.89 10.23
CA SER A 179 14.66 -3.22 10.59
C SER A 179 15.54 -4.27 9.90
N LEU A 180 16.28 -5.03 10.69
CA LEU A 180 17.19 -6.08 10.24
C LEU A 180 16.63 -7.43 10.65
N HIS A 181 16.35 -8.29 9.71
CA HIS A 181 15.76 -9.60 9.91
C HIS A 181 16.82 -10.70 9.76
N LEU A 182 17.08 -11.39 10.83
CA LEU A 182 18.15 -12.38 10.94
C LEU A 182 17.61 -13.78 11.16
N ILE A 183 18.22 -14.77 10.55
CA ILE A 183 17.89 -16.19 10.73
C ILE A 183 19.13 -16.98 11.15
N ASN A 184 18.94 -17.90 12.08
CA ASN A 184 19.95 -18.91 12.44
C ASN A 184 19.34 -20.30 12.32
N LYS A 185 19.55 -20.93 11.17
CA LYS A 185 18.99 -22.28 10.88
C LYS A 185 19.58 -23.37 11.78
N ARG A 186 20.80 -23.18 12.35
CA ARG A 186 21.42 -24.18 13.25
C ARG A 186 20.75 -24.21 14.61
N LEU A 187 20.34 -23.03 15.09
CA LEU A 187 19.69 -22.86 16.38
C LEU A 187 18.15 -22.87 16.26
N ASN A 188 17.62 -22.95 15.02
CA ASN A 188 16.20 -22.78 14.71
C ASN A 188 15.65 -21.48 15.31
N ARG A 189 16.35 -20.35 15.06
CA ARG A 189 16.00 -19.03 15.59
C ARG A 189 15.83 -18.01 14.49
N ARG A 190 14.91 -17.08 14.71
CA ARG A 190 14.69 -15.86 13.91
C ARG A 190 14.76 -14.65 14.82
N GLY A 191 15.37 -13.56 14.36
CA GLY A 191 15.52 -12.33 15.14
C GLY A 191 15.24 -11.09 14.32
N ILE A 192 14.67 -10.09 14.94
CA ILE A 192 14.43 -8.75 14.41
C ILE A 192 15.22 -7.76 15.27
N LEU A 193 16.13 -7.00 14.65
CA LEU A 193 16.75 -5.84 15.27
C LEU A 193 16.16 -4.59 14.62
N ARG A 194 15.38 -3.81 15.37
CA ARG A 194 14.66 -2.65 14.81
C ARG A 194 14.71 -1.42 15.70
N GLY A 195 14.52 -0.27 15.11
CA GLY A 195 14.40 1.02 15.82
C GLY A 195 15.13 2.14 15.12
N ASN A 196 15.26 3.25 15.82
CA ASN A 196 15.95 4.43 15.30
C ASN A 196 17.45 4.37 15.60
N ILE A 197 18.27 4.61 14.58
CA ILE A 197 19.70 4.85 14.72
C ILE A 197 20.01 6.32 14.42
N THR A 198 20.95 6.90 15.14
CA THR A 198 21.45 8.25 14.84
C THR A 198 22.86 8.13 14.25
N VAL A 199 23.04 8.72 13.07
CA VAL A 199 24.33 8.75 12.37
C VAL A 199 24.86 10.16 12.36
N LYS A 200 26.04 10.38 12.95
CA LYS A 200 26.84 11.60 12.74
C LYS A 200 27.81 11.34 11.60
N TRP A 201 27.96 12.31 10.73
CA TRP A 201 28.71 12.18 9.51
C TRP A 201 30.07 12.88 9.60
N GLN A 202 31.06 12.36 8.89
CA GLN A 202 32.36 13.02 8.75
C GLN A 202 32.19 14.30 7.95
N SER A 203 32.90 15.37 8.36
CA SER A 203 32.94 16.63 7.62
C SER A 203 33.85 16.50 6.40
N ILE A 204 33.32 15.94 5.34
CA ILE A 204 33.99 15.78 4.04
C ILE A 204 33.12 16.38 2.95
N GLU A 205 33.74 16.81 1.84
CA GLU A 205 33.01 17.23 0.66
C GLU A 205 32.37 16.00 0.01
N ILE A 206 31.04 16.05 -0.16
CA ILE A 206 30.27 14.99 -0.81
C ILE A 206 30.18 15.33 -2.30
N THR A 207 30.59 14.38 -3.15
CA THR A 207 30.49 14.46 -4.61
C THR A 207 29.88 13.14 -5.10
N PRO A 208 29.49 13.04 -6.39
CA PRO A 208 29.04 11.75 -6.95
C PRO A 208 30.03 10.59 -6.76
N GLU A 209 31.32 10.90 -6.67
CA GLU A 209 32.40 9.93 -6.46
C GLU A 209 32.77 9.74 -4.98
N THR A 210 32.44 10.71 -4.12
CA THR A 210 32.80 10.73 -2.70
C THR A 210 31.54 10.70 -1.85
N LEU A 211 31.09 9.52 -1.48
CA LEU A 211 29.91 9.33 -0.63
C LEU A 211 30.15 9.81 0.80
N ALA A 212 29.07 10.22 1.47
CA ALA A 212 29.07 10.52 2.89
C ALA A 212 29.58 9.32 3.70
N LYS A 213 30.37 9.58 4.73
CA LYS A 213 30.95 8.55 5.60
C LYS A 213 30.44 8.73 7.02
N PRO A 214 29.82 7.71 7.63
CA PRO A 214 29.52 7.71 9.04
C PRO A 214 30.79 7.89 9.87
N ASP A 215 30.73 8.77 10.88
CA ASP A 215 31.76 8.89 11.93
C ASP A 215 31.32 8.15 13.20
N HIS A 216 30.11 8.44 13.65
CA HIS A 216 29.53 7.85 14.85
C HIS A 216 28.13 7.34 14.54
N ILE A 217 27.84 6.08 14.92
CA ILE A 217 26.50 5.50 14.83
C ILE A 217 26.03 5.12 16.24
N ASP A 218 24.89 5.68 16.65
CA ASP A 218 24.24 5.37 17.93
C ASP A 218 23.10 4.35 17.71
N LEU A 219 23.25 3.17 18.30
CA LEU A 219 22.33 2.04 18.29
C LEU A 219 21.59 1.88 19.64
N SER A 220 21.62 2.86 20.51
CA SER A 220 21.08 2.75 21.88
C SER A 220 19.56 2.73 21.98
N LYS A 221 18.85 2.92 20.85
CA LYS A 221 17.38 2.95 20.78
C LYS A 221 16.82 1.83 19.89
N LEU A 222 17.45 0.67 19.94
CA LEU A 222 16.99 -0.50 19.18
C LEU A 222 16.30 -1.50 20.11
N ASP A 223 15.44 -2.29 19.50
CA ASP A 223 14.80 -3.44 20.10
C ASP A 223 15.33 -4.72 19.44
N TRP A 224 15.58 -5.75 20.22
CA TRP A 224 15.85 -7.11 19.76
C TRP A 224 14.67 -7.98 20.10
N ILE A 225 14.07 -8.59 19.07
CA ILE A 225 12.96 -9.54 19.20
C ILE A 225 13.41 -10.86 18.59
N GLU A 226 13.30 -11.95 19.32
CA GLU A 226 13.79 -13.25 18.89
C GLU A 226 12.73 -14.30 19.13
N ARG A 227 12.63 -15.27 18.21
CA ARG A 227 11.78 -16.43 18.35
C ARG A 227 12.60 -17.71 18.14
N GLU A 228 12.37 -18.71 18.99
CA GLU A 228 12.92 -20.05 18.87
C GLU A 228 11.84 -21.02 18.38
N GLY A 229 12.23 -21.95 17.50
CA GLY A 229 11.35 -22.94 16.93
C GLY A 229 10.90 -22.64 15.50
N ASP A 230 10.12 -23.57 14.94
CA ASP A 230 9.57 -23.43 13.59
C ASP A 230 8.57 -22.27 13.52
N PRO A 231 8.55 -21.50 12.44
CA PRO A 231 7.59 -20.41 12.28
C PRO A 231 6.16 -20.97 12.20
N ALA A 232 5.20 -20.19 12.70
CA ALA A 232 3.80 -20.61 12.72
C ALA A 232 3.23 -20.78 11.29
N PHE A 233 3.63 -19.92 10.36
CA PHE A 233 3.15 -19.96 8.98
C PHE A 233 4.15 -20.62 8.04
N LYS A 234 3.63 -21.43 7.11
CA LYS A 234 4.39 -22.05 6.02
C LYS A 234 3.71 -21.73 4.69
N ALA A 235 4.50 -21.40 3.68
CA ALA A 235 3.97 -21.22 2.33
C ALA A 235 3.36 -22.54 1.82
N ALA A 236 2.05 -22.57 1.60
CA ALA A 236 1.33 -23.73 1.10
C ALA A 236 1.33 -23.77 -0.43
N SER A 237 1.07 -22.63 -1.08
CA SER A 237 1.00 -22.52 -2.55
C SER A 237 1.40 -21.12 -3.00
N ARG A 238 1.88 -21.04 -4.24
CA ARG A 238 2.09 -19.77 -4.95
C ARG A 238 1.74 -19.98 -6.43
N GLN A 239 0.90 -19.10 -6.97
CA GLN A 239 0.47 -19.15 -8.37
C GLN A 239 0.75 -17.82 -9.07
N ASN A 240 1.14 -17.88 -10.34
CA ASN A 240 1.26 -16.70 -11.20
C ASN A 240 0.02 -16.63 -12.08
N ILE A 241 -0.79 -15.61 -11.85
CA ILE A 241 -2.06 -15.41 -12.53
C ILE A 241 -1.96 -14.15 -13.39
N GLN A 242 -2.28 -14.29 -14.69
CA GLN A 242 -2.34 -13.15 -15.59
C GLN A 242 -3.73 -12.49 -15.49
N PRO A 243 -3.82 -11.16 -15.33
CA PRO A 243 -5.10 -10.45 -15.47
C PRO A 243 -5.75 -10.72 -16.82
N ASN A 244 -7.06 -10.53 -16.91
CA ASN A 244 -7.77 -10.59 -18.19
C ASN A 244 -7.33 -9.43 -19.11
N GLU A 245 -7.51 -9.58 -20.42
CA GLU A 245 -7.21 -8.50 -21.37
C GLU A 245 -8.02 -7.24 -21.00
N GLY A 246 -7.36 -6.10 -20.90
CA GLY A 246 -7.97 -4.84 -20.48
C GLY A 246 -7.96 -4.55 -18.96
N ASN A 247 -7.62 -5.54 -18.12
CA ASN A 247 -7.47 -5.37 -16.68
C ASN A 247 -6.00 -5.30 -16.28
N VAL A 248 -5.75 -4.63 -15.13
CA VAL A 248 -4.44 -4.60 -14.45
C VAL A 248 -4.48 -5.49 -13.21
N PHE A 249 -5.66 -5.64 -12.60
CA PHE A 249 -5.88 -6.35 -11.34
C PHE A 249 -6.62 -7.67 -11.57
N ILE A 250 -6.46 -8.58 -10.60
CA ILE A 250 -7.27 -9.81 -10.47
C ILE A 250 -8.26 -9.71 -9.32
N ASP A 251 -8.06 -8.70 -8.44
CA ASP A 251 -8.87 -8.42 -7.27
C ASP A 251 -10.32 -8.02 -7.63
N PRO A 252 -11.28 -8.01 -6.68
CA PRO A 252 -11.11 -8.35 -5.28
C PRO A 252 -10.78 -9.82 -5.04
N LEU A 253 -10.07 -10.08 -3.94
CA LEU A 253 -9.87 -11.41 -3.37
C LEU A 253 -10.95 -11.63 -2.31
N ILE A 254 -11.81 -12.62 -2.52
CA ILE A 254 -12.93 -12.94 -1.62
C ILE A 254 -12.80 -14.40 -1.18
N ILE A 255 -13.06 -14.66 0.09
CA ILE A 255 -13.26 -16.03 0.62
C ILE A 255 -14.65 -16.11 1.26
N THR A 256 -15.42 -17.12 0.91
CA THR A 256 -16.76 -17.32 1.45
C THR A 256 -17.26 -18.72 1.13
N ASP A 257 -18.03 -19.30 2.05
CA ASP A 257 -18.85 -20.48 1.81
C ASP A 257 -20.24 -20.05 1.37
N PHE A 258 -20.39 -19.73 0.07
CA PHE A 258 -21.67 -19.23 -0.45
C PHE A 258 -22.63 -20.36 -0.89
N ASN A 259 -22.17 -21.60 -0.94
CA ASN A 259 -23.00 -22.76 -1.25
C ASN A 259 -23.43 -23.54 0.02
N ASN A 260 -22.97 -23.07 1.21
CA ASN A 260 -23.27 -23.64 2.52
C ASN A 260 -22.87 -25.13 2.66
N ASP A 261 -21.77 -25.54 2.02
CA ASP A 261 -21.24 -26.90 2.15
C ASP A 261 -20.24 -27.08 3.28
N GLY A 262 -19.92 -26.01 4.00
CA GLY A 262 -18.97 -25.96 5.11
C GLY A 262 -17.52 -25.74 4.67
N MET A 263 -17.27 -25.50 3.37
CA MET A 263 -15.95 -25.21 2.81
C MET A 263 -15.94 -23.82 2.19
N VAL A 264 -14.90 -23.04 2.42
CA VAL A 264 -14.79 -21.71 1.84
C VAL A 264 -14.17 -21.78 0.44
N GLU A 265 -14.75 -21.10 -0.52
CA GLU A 265 -14.19 -20.87 -1.84
C GLU A 265 -13.30 -19.62 -1.86
N ILE A 266 -12.36 -19.59 -2.82
CA ILE A 266 -11.54 -18.40 -3.09
C ILE A 266 -11.94 -17.82 -4.44
N ILE A 267 -12.29 -16.52 -4.46
CA ILE A 267 -12.73 -15.82 -5.66
C ILE A 267 -11.75 -14.70 -6.00
N LEU A 268 -11.39 -14.62 -7.29
CA LEU A 268 -10.64 -13.52 -7.89
C LEU A 268 -11.60 -12.77 -8.84
N GLY A 269 -12.17 -11.68 -8.35
CA GLY A 269 -13.29 -11.00 -8.99
C GLY A 269 -13.01 -10.52 -10.41
N CYS A 270 -12.01 -9.64 -10.60
CA CYS A 270 -11.64 -9.13 -11.93
C CYS A 270 -11.09 -10.22 -12.86
N LYS A 271 -10.60 -11.32 -12.29
CA LYS A 271 -10.19 -12.49 -13.10
C LYS A 271 -11.38 -13.33 -13.58
N ASN A 272 -12.58 -13.13 -13.02
CA ASN A 272 -13.74 -14.00 -13.22
C ASN A 272 -13.41 -15.47 -12.92
N GLN A 273 -12.68 -15.69 -11.80
CA GLN A 273 -12.16 -17.01 -11.43
C GLN A 273 -12.54 -17.36 -10.01
N ILE A 274 -12.96 -18.60 -9.83
CA ILE A 274 -13.21 -19.22 -8.52
C ILE A 274 -12.33 -20.43 -8.36
N TYR A 275 -11.82 -20.64 -7.16
CA TYR A 275 -11.20 -21.89 -6.73
C TYR A 275 -12.20 -22.64 -5.84
N ARG A 276 -12.80 -23.69 -6.41
CA ARG A 276 -13.70 -24.58 -5.66
C ARG A 276 -12.91 -25.41 -4.67
N ASN A 277 -13.39 -25.41 -3.44
CA ASN A 277 -12.84 -26.21 -2.36
C ASN A 277 -13.55 -27.56 -2.28
N HIS A 278 -12.80 -28.63 -2.20
CA HIS A 278 -13.33 -30.00 -2.16
C HIS A 278 -13.05 -30.70 -0.81
N GLY A 279 -12.73 -29.92 0.24
CA GLY A 279 -12.57 -30.42 1.62
C GLY A 279 -11.31 -31.24 1.90
N ASN A 280 -10.33 -31.23 1.01
CA ASN A 280 -9.08 -31.98 1.19
C ASN A 280 -7.83 -31.13 0.87
N GLY A 281 -7.96 -29.80 0.99
CA GLY A 281 -6.95 -28.83 0.56
C GLY A 281 -6.75 -28.73 -0.95
N SER A 282 -7.62 -29.36 -1.74
CA SER A 282 -7.57 -29.34 -3.20
C SER A 282 -8.45 -28.21 -3.74
N LEU A 283 -7.82 -27.15 -4.18
CA LEU A 283 -8.46 -25.99 -4.81
C LEU A 283 -8.37 -26.12 -6.34
N LYS A 284 -9.50 -26.14 -7.04
CA LYS A 284 -9.55 -26.22 -8.50
C LYS A 284 -10.04 -24.91 -9.10
N PRO A 285 -9.25 -24.26 -9.97
CA PRO A 285 -9.68 -23.03 -10.63
C PRO A 285 -10.69 -23.32 -11.75
N GLU A 286 -11.75 -22.54 -11.79
CA GLU A 286 -12.74 -22.52 -12.87
C GLU A 286 -13.26 -21.09 -13.10
N LYS A 287 -14.02 -20.83 -14.17
CA LYS A 287 -14.68 -19.54 -14.35
C LYS A 287 -15.80 -19.38 -13.31
N LEU A 288 -15.84 -18.25 -12.62
CA LEU A 288 -16.94 -17.89 -11.72
C LEU A 288 -18.26 -17.77 -12.49
N CYS A 289 -18.28 -16.93 -13.54
CA CYS A 289 -19.43 -16.72 -14.43
C CYS A 289 -19.08 -17.16 -15.86
N PRO A 290 -19.41 -18.40 -16.28
CA PRO A 290 -18.94 -18.97 -17.56
C PRO A 290 -19.41 -18.21 -18.81
N LYS A 291 -20.56 -17.52 -18.74
CA LYS A 291 -21.16 -16.78 -19.85
C LYS A 291 -20.95 -15.26 -19.79
N PHE A 292 -20.07 -14.80 -18.92
CA PHE A 292 -19.72 -13.40 -18.80
C PHE A 292 -18.28 -13.17 -19.25
N ASP A 293 -18.10 -12.50 -20.39
CA ASP A 293 -16.79 -12.26 -21.02
C ASP A 293 -16.43 -10.76 -21.10
N GLU A 294 -17.20 -9.88 -20.45
CA GLU A 294 -16.88 -8.45 -20.38
C GLU A 294 -15.79 -8.13 -19.36
N VAL A 295 -15.25 -6.92 -19.42
CA VAL A 295 -14.27 -6.44 -18.44
C VAL A 295 -14.98 -6.20 -17.12
N VAL A 296 -14.59 -6.97 -16.11
CA VAL A 296 -15.06 -6.85 -14.73
C VAL A 296 -14.08 -5.98 -13.96
N PHE A 297 -14.58 -5.00 -13.23
CA PHE A 297 -13.74 -4.13 -12.41
C PHE A 297 -13.83 -4.43 -10.92
N ASN A 298 -14.98 -4.92 -10.45
CA ASN A 298 -15.20 -5.30 -9.05
C ASN A 298 -16.36 -6.28 -8.96
N VAL A 299 -16.41 -7.07 -7.88
CA VAL A 299 -17.43 -8.10 -7.65
C VAL A 299 -17.82 -8.09 -6.17
N VAL A 300 -19.11 -8.23 -5.90
CA VAL A 300 -19.64 -8.57 -4.57
C VAL A 300 -20.65 -9.73 -4.75
N LEU A 301 -20.85 -10.48 -3.68
CA LEU A 301 -21.76 -11.62 -3.63
C LEU A 301 -22.87 -11.30 -2.63
N ASP A 302 -24.11 -11.32 -3.06
CA ASP A 302 -25.29 -11.11 -2.22
C ASP A 302 -26.56 -11.62 -2.92
N ASP A 303 -27.67 -11.78 -2.22
CA ASP A 303 -28.98 -12.06 -2.79
C ASP A 303 -29.66 -10.74 -3.23
N LEU A 304 -29.30 -10.23 -4.39
CA LEU A 304 -29.87 -8.98 -4.90
C LEU A 304 -31.20 -9.20 -5.65
N SER A 305 -31.46 -10.42 -6.08
CA SER A 305 -32.70 -10.78 -6.78
C SER A 305 -33.87 -11.05 -5.84
N GLY A 306 -33.61 -11.26 -4.53
CA GLY A 306 -34.59 -11.55 -3.49
C GLY A 306 -35.15 -12.97 -3.55
N ASP A 307 -34.41 -13.93 -4.16
CA ASP A 307 -34.86 -15.31 -4.31
C ASP A 307 -34.30 -16.27 -3.23
N GLY A 308 -33.47 -15.76 -2.31
CA GLY A 308 -32.83 -16.51 -1.24
C GLY A 308 -31.55 -17.24 -1.67
N VAL A 309 -31.02 -16.92 -2.86
CA VAL A 309 -29.80 -17.51 -3.40
C VAL A 309 -28.78 -16.40 -3.69
N THR A 310 -27.54 -16.61 -3.31
CA THR A 310 -26.46 -15.64 -3.53
C THR A 310 -26.21 -15.43 -5.04
N ASP A 311 -26.23 -14.18 -5.47
CA ASP A 311 -25.93 -13.71 -6.81
C ASP A 311 -24.52 -13.16 -6.94
N VAL A 312 -24.04 -12.98 -8.16
CA VAL A 312 -22.84 -12.18 -8.47
C VAL A 312 -23.27 -10.81 -8.97
N ILE A 313 -22.88 -9.77 -8.25
CA ILE A 313 -23.06 -8.38 -8.63
C ILE A 313 -21.71 -7.84 -9.11
N THR A 314 -21.65 -7.25 -10.29
CA THR A 314 -20.40 -6.75 -10.86
C THR A 314 -20.55 -5.39 -11.54
N VAL A 315 -19.46 -4.63 -11.58
CA VAL A 315 -19.40 -3.31 -12.19
C VAL A 315 -18.65 -3.39 -13.51
N GLY A 316 -19.32 -2.98 -14.58
CA GLY A 316 -18.72 -2.80 -15.89
C GLY A 316 -18.73 -1.33 -16.35
N HIS A 317 -18.31 -1.08 -17.59
CA HIS A 317 -18.28 0.28 -18.15
C HIS A 317 -19.65 0.95 -18.28
N GLU A 318 -20.71 0.16 -18.46
CA GLU A 318 -22.06 0.68 -18.67
C GLU A 318 -22.85 0.84 -17.37
N GLY A 319 -22.45 0.17 -16.29
CA GLY A 319 -23.14 0.20 -15.01
C GLY A 319 -22.99 -1.08 -14.20
N ILE A 320 -24.06 -1.47 -13.52
CA ILE A 320 -24.11 -2.64 -12.64
C ILE A 320 -24.80 -3.80 -13.34
N TYR A 321 -24.18 -4.96 -13.24
CA TYR A 321 -24.69 -6.21 -13.81
C TYR A 321 -24.97 -7.22 -12.69
N LEU A 322 -26.02 -7.99 -12.85
CA LEU A 322 -26.43 -9.11 -12.01
C LEU A 322 -26.28 -10.42 -12.78
N ILE A 323 -25.70 -11.42 -12.16
CA ILE A 323 -25.69 -12.81 -12.62
C ILE A 323 -26.33 -13.65 -11.51
N GLU A 324 -27.56 -14.09 -11.75
CA GLU A 324 -28.32 -14.86 -10.77
C GLU A 324 -27.66 -16.20 -10.49
N GLY A 325 -27.56 -16.50 -9.19
CA GLY A 325 -27.01 -17.74 -8.67
C GLY A 325 -27.97 -18.93 -8.75
N LYS A 326 -27.47 -20.09 -8.39
CA LYS A 326 -28.26 -21.29 -8.16
C LYS A 326 -27.91 -21.89 -6.81
N SER A 327 -28.83 -22.61 -6.24
CA SER A 327 -28.67 -23.29 -4.95
C SER A 327 -27.51 -24.28 -4.90
N ASP A 328 -26.94 -24.68 -6.04
CA ASP A 328 -25.74 -25.50 -6.13
C ASP A 328 -24.43 -24.66 -6.15
N GLY A 329 -24.52 -23.35 -5.91
CA GLY A 329 -23.39 -22.45 -5.90
C GLY A 329 -22.80 -22.19 -7.30
N THR A 330 -23.57 -22.32 -8.37
CA THR A 330 -23.12 -22.00 -9.74
C THR A 330 -23.82 -20.77 -10.31
N PHE A 331 -23.15 -20.06 -11.23
CA PHE A 331 -23.65 -18.85 -11.91
C PHE A 331 -23.73 -19.06 -13.43
N PRO A 332 -24.62 -19.92 -13.92
CA PRO A 332 -24.66 -20.34 -15.33
C PRO A 332 -25.39 -19.34 -16.25
N GLY A 333 -26.00 -18.30 -15.67
CA GLY A 333 -26.78 -17.29 -16.35
C GLY A 333 -25.98 -16.35 -17.24
N HIS A 334 -26.66 -15.52 -18.03
CA HIS A 334 -26.08 -14.34 -18.66
C HIS A 334 -26.20 -13.16 -17.70
N ALA A 335 -25.20 -12.27 -17.70
CA ALA A 335 -25.29 -11.03 -16.95
C ALA A 335 -26.46 -10.16 -17.48
N ARG A 336 -27.23 -9.62 -16.55
CA ARG A 336 -28.28 -8.65 -16.81
C ARG A 336 -27.83 -7.27 -16.34
N LEU A 337 -27.83 -6.27 -17.22
CA LEU A 337 -27.59 -4.88 -16.82
C LEU A 337 -28.81 -4.41 -16.01
N ILE A 338 -28.61 -4.18 -14.71
CA ILE A 338 -29.68 -3.84 -13.76
C ILE A 338 -29.71 -2.34 -13.44
N TRP A 339 -28.63 -1.64 -13.73
CA TRP A 339 -28.57 -0.19 -13.67
C TRP A 339 -27.59 0.35 -14.70
N SER A 340 -28.02 1.34 -15.48
CA SER A 340 -27.18 2.04 -16.45
C SER A 340 -26.63 3.33 -15.88
N ALA A 341 -25.31 3.46 -15.84
CA ALA A 341 -24.67 4.68 -15.38
C ALA A 341 -24.97 5.87 -16.31
N PRO A 342 -25.23 7.08 -15.78
CA PRO A 342 -25.46 8.27 -16.60
C PRO A 342 -24.28 8.65 -17.49
N LYS A 343 -23.08 8.21 -17.13
CA LYS A 343 -21.82 8.36 -17.87
C LYS A 343 -21.03 7.07 -17.77
N LYS A 344 -20.18 6.82 -18.75
CA LYS A 344 -19.25 5.66 -18.73
C LYS A 344 -18.54 5.58 -17.39
N VAL A 345 -18.61 4.44 -16.74
CA VAL A 345 -17.84 4.10 -15.54
C VAL A 345 -16.38 3.90 -15.96
N LEU A 346 -15.45 4.54 -15.27
CA LEU A 346 -14.05 4.59 -15.68
C LEU A 346 -13.14 3.71 -14.83
N ASP A 347 -13.04 3.98 -13.54
CA ASP A 347 -12.18 3.25 -12.62
C ASP A 347 -12.97 2.88 -11.33
N PRO A 348 -13.98 1.98 -11.40
CA PRO A 348 -14.70 1.55 -10.21
C PRO A 348 -13.80 0.68 -9.32
N MET A 349 -13.66 1.08 -8.06
CA MET A 349 -12.82 0.39 -7.08
C MET A 349 -13.62 -0.24 -5.95
N VAL A 350 -14.85 0.24 -5.73
CA VAL A 350 -15.66 -0.16 -4.59
C VAL A 350 -17.04 -0.58 -5.07
N VAL A 351 -17.50 -1.69 -4.55
CA VAL A 351 -18.92 -2.10 -4.52
C VAL A 351 -19.17 -2.78 -3.18
N THR A 352 -20.25 -2.39 -2.49
CA THR A 352 -20.71 -3.02 -1.26
C THR A 352 -22.23 -3.03 -1.22
N THR A 353 -22.81 -4.00 -0.54
CA THR A 353 -24.25 -4.22 -0.41
C THR A 353 -24.69 -4.21 1.06
N GLY A 354 -25.95 -3.92 1.31
CA GLY A 354 -26.61 -3.96 2.62
C GLY A 354 -28.02 -3.43 2.53
N ASP A 355 -28.92 -3.92 3.40
CA ASP A 355 -30.29 -3.42 3.56
C ASP A 355 -30.24 -2.12 4.37
N ILE A 356 -30.25 -0.96 3.68
CA ILE A 356 -30.04 0.35 4.34
C ILE A 356 -31.34 1.08 4.68
N ASP A 357 -32.48 0.62 4.20
CA ASP A 357 -33.77 1.21 4.54
C ASP A 357 -34.72 0.25 5.26
N ASN A 358 -34.17 -0.91 5.68
CA ASN A 358 -34.84 -1.94 6.48
C ASN A 358 -36.09 -2.52 5.80
N ASP A 359 -36.08 -2.60 4.44
CA ASP A 359 -37.18 -3.17 3.68
C ASP A 359 -37.00 -4.68 3.36
N GLY A 360 -35.85 -5.23 3.71
CA GLY A 360 -35.49 -6.65 3.57
C GLY A 360 -34.74 -6.97 2.28
N ASP A 361 -34.45 -5.97 1.44
CA ASP A 361 -33.75 -6.11 0.18
C ASP A 361 -32.34 -5.51 0.27
N ALA A 362 -31.34 -6.13 -0.36
CA ALA A 362 -29.99 -5.58 -0.36
C ALA A 362 -29.87 -4.40 -1.34
N ASP A 363 -29.43 -3.27 -0.86
CA ASP A 363 -29.07 -2.07 -1.60
C ASP A 363 -27.58 -2.03 -1.92
N LEU A 364 -27.13 -1.01 -2.67
CA LEU A 364 -25.79 -1.00 -3.18
C LEU A 364 -25.14 0.40 -3.12
N TRP A 365 -23.93 0.49 -2.60
CA TRP A 365 -23.02 1.60 -2.82
C TRP A 365 -21.91 1.17 -3.77
N PHE A 366 -21.64 1.97 -4.83
CA PHE A 366 -20.40 1.84 -5.56
C PHE A 366 -19.71 3.19 -5.77
N SER A 367 -18.39 3.17 -5.82
CA SER A 367 -17.61 4.39 -6.05
C SER A 367 -16.38 4.12 -6.91
N GLN A 368 -15.80 5.21 -7.42
CA GLN A 368 -14.78 5.19 -8.43
C GLN A 368 -13.53 5.90 -7.95
N TYR A 369 -12.38 5.47 -8.46
CA TYR A 369 -11.10 6.14 -8.28
C TYR A 369 -10.69 6.91 -9.53
N LYS A 370 -10.07 8.08 -9.34
CA LYS A 370 -9.49 8.88 -10.44
C LYS A 370 -7.98 8.96 -10.25
N LEU A 371 -7.24 8.31 -11.13
CA LEU A 371 -5.78 8.29 -11.08
C LEU A 371 -5.20 9.71 -11.16
N PRO A 372 -4.26 10.09 -10.26
CA PRO A 372 -3.46 11.29 -10.40
C PRO A 372 -2.54 11.19 -11.64
N TYR A 373 -1.98 12.30 -12.06
CA TYR A 373 -1.08 12.47 -13.20
C TYR A 373 -1.75 12.37 -14.59
N VAL A 374 -2.85 11.65 -14.73
CA VAL A 374 -3.55 11.49 -16.00
C VAL A 374 -4.05 12.85 -16.49
N LYS A 375 -3.78 13.20 -17.76
CA LYS A 375 -4.06 14.53 -18.36
C LYS A 375 -3.41 15.70 -17.60
N GLY A 376 -2.31 15.46 -16.90
CA GLY A 376 -1.59 16.47 -16.12
C GLY A 376 -2.31 16.96 -14.87
N GLN A 377 -3.24 16.16 -14.34
CA GLN A 377 -4.06 16.49 -13.17
C GLN A 377 -3.43 15.98 -11.87
N MET A 378 -3.65 16.73 -10.78
CA MET A 378 -3.37 16.29 -9.40
C MET A 378 -4.58 16.58 -8.52
N PRO A 379 -4.82 15.80 -7.46
CA PRO A 379 -5.86 16.09 -6.47
C PRO A 379 -5.67 17.49 -5.86
N SER A 380 -6.75 18.22 -5.64
CA SER A 380 -6.67 19.56 -5.09
C SER A 380 -7.92 19.92 -4.26
N PRO A 381 -7.74 20.23 -2.95
CA PRO A 381 -6.49 20.13 -2.18
C PRO A 381 -6.05 18.68 -1.99
N ILE A 382 -4.76 18.43 -1.74
CA ILE A 382 -4.22 17.06 -1.56
C ILE A 382 -4.65 16.39 -0.26
N TYR A 383 -5.27 17.11 0.65
CA TYR A 383 -5.66 16.62 1.99
C TYR A 383 -7.17 16.48 2.20
N ASP A 384 -7.99 16.95 1.26
CA ASP A 384 -9.45 16.84 1.30
C ASP A 384 -10.02 16.92 -0.12
N SER A 385 -9.51 16.04 -1.00
CA SER A 385 -9.87 16.01 -2.40
C SER A 385 -11.27 15.48 -2.62
N ASN A 386 -12.07 16.19 -3.41
CA ASN A 386 -13.42 15.78 -3.85
C ASN A 386 -13.58 16.05 -5.35
N ASP A 387 -12.62 15.58 -6.14
CA ASP A 387 -12.47 15.83 -7.58
C ASP A 387 -12.32 14.53 -8.40
N GLY A 388 -12.73 13.41 -7.81
CA GLY A 388 -12.74 12.08 -8.42
C GLY A 388 -13.87 11.87 -9.43
N PHE A 389 -14.17 10.61 -9.71
CA PHE A 389 -15.38 10.20 -10.41
C PHE A 389 -16.51 9.94 -9.42
N PRO A 390 -17.79 10.09 -9.81
CA PRO A 390 -18.89 10.02 -8.85
C PRO A 390 -19.09 8.62 -8.25
N GLY A 391 -19.41 8.59 -6.97
CA GLY A 391 -20.02 7.45 -6.31
C GLY A 391 -21.55 7.50 -6.41
N TYR A 392 -22.21 6.36 -6.19
CA TYR A 392 -23.66 6.19 -6.34
C TYR A 392 -24.21 5.29 -5.23
N LEU A 393 -25.28 5.76 -4.58
CA LEU A 393 -26.15 4.94 -3.75
C LEU A 393 -27.33 4.49 -4.60
N LEU A 394 -27.47 3.20 -4.76
CA LEU A 394 -28.48 2.56 -5.60
C LEU A 394 -29.41 1.72 -4.74
N ILE A 395 -30.68 2.08 -4.71
CA ILE A 395 -31.72 1.38 -3.97
C ILE A 395 -32.35 0.32 -4.83
N ASN A 396 -32.49 -0.88 -4.30
CA ASN A 396 -33.14 -2.03 -4.90
C ASN A 396 -34.66 -1.93 -4.74
N ASP A 397 -35.42 -2.52 -5.64
CA ASP A 397 -36.89 -2.63 -5.57
C ASP A 397 -37.36 -4.04 -5.15
N GLY A 398 -36.47 -4.84 -4.61
CA GLY A 398 -36.72 -6.23 -4.25
C GLY A 398 -36.76 -7.23 -5.42
N SER A 399 -36.45 -6.77 -6.62
CA SER A 399 -36.41 -7.60 -7.83
C SER A 399 -35.09 -7.44 -8.58
N GLY A 400 -34.09 -6.83 -7.95
CA GLY A 400 -32.81 -6.53 -8.54
C GLY A 400 -32.86 -5.42 -9.60
N ASN A 401 -33.78 -4.45 -9.49
CA ASN A 401 -33.74 -3.22 -10.29
C ASN A 401 -33.31 -2.07 -9.38
N LEU A 402 -32.26 -1.36 -9.79
CA LEU A 402 -31.62 -0.34 -8.98
C LEU A 402 -31.99 1.08 -9.42
N SER A 403 -32.16 1.99 -8.46
CA SER A 403 -32.42 3.41 -8.68
C SER A 403 -31.44 4.30 -7.93
N ASP A 404 -30.89 5.35 -8.58
CA ASP A 404 -29.96 6.30 -7.96
C ASP A 404 -30.69 7.21 -6.97
N ARG A 405 -30.35 7.08 -5.69
CA ARG A 405 -30.85 7.89 -4.56
C ARG A 405 -29.76 8.78 -3.95
N THR A 406 -28.54 8.79 -4.47
CA THR A 406 -27.35 9.47 -3.89
C THR A 406 -27.67 10.89 -3.40
N LYS A 407 -28.29 11.71 -4.24
CA LYS A 407 -28.62 13.08 -3.90
C LYS A 407 -29.77 13.18 -2.88
N ALA A 408 -30.80 12.38 -3.07
CA ALA A 408 -31.95 12.37 -2.17
C ALA A 408 -31.57 11.86 -0.76
N ALA A 409 -30.65 10.91 -0.72
CA ALA A 409 -30.12 10.32 0.50
C ALA A 409 -29.07 11.19 1.23
N GLY A 410 -28.74 12.41 0.76
CA GLY A 410 -27.83 13.32 1.45
C GLY A 410 -26.33 13.14 1.11
N LEU A 411 -25.96 12.21 0.20
CA LEU A 411 -24.55 11.86 -0.10
C LEU A 411 -23.91 12.70 -1.23
N GLU A 412 -24.62 13.67 -1.82
CA GLU A 412 -24.14 14.46 -2.97
C GLU A 412 -22.84 15.24 -2.67
N ALA A 413 -22.66 15.72 -1.44
CA ALA A 413 -21.56 16.63 -1.10
C ALA A 413 -20.17 16.00 -1.23
N LYS A 414 -20.05 14.70 -0.93
CA LYS A 414 -18.78 13.95 -0.92
C LYS A 414 -18.73 12.82 -1.95
N ARG A 415 -19.64 12.78 -2.91
CA ARG A 415 -19.72 11.69 -3.90
C ARG A 415 -18.55 11.64 -4.89
N TYR A 416 -17.73 12.69 -4.97
CA TYR A 416 -16.59 12.77 -5.89
C TYR A 416 -15.26 12.46 -5.20
N ARG A 417 -15.28 11.73 -4.10
CA ARG A 417 -14.08 11.20 -3.43
C ARG A 417 -13.32 10.24 -4.37
N ARG A 418 -12.00 10.11 -4.14
CA ARG A 418 -11.16 9.12 -4.83
C ARG A 418 -11.13 7.84 -4.00
N SER A 419 -12.24 7.11 -4.03
CA SER A 419 -12.48 6.03 -3.07
C SER A 419 -11.80 4.74 -3.47
N TYR A 420 -11.25 4.05 -2.45
CA TYR A 420 -10.66 2.72 -2.57
C TYR A 420 -11.42 1.65 -1.80
N SER A 421 -12.17 2.02 -0.75
CA SER A 421 -12.90 1.07 0.07
C SER A 421 -14.16 1.71 0.63
N ALA A 422 -15.22 0.92 0.81
CA ALA A 422 -16.41 1.30 1.57
C ALA A 422 -17.09 0.07 2.15
N SER A 423 -17.83 0.26 3.24
CA SER A 423 -18.70 -0.76 3.84
C SER A 423 -19.92 -0.12 4.47
N PHE A 424 -21.00 -0.89 4.53
CA PHE A 424 -22.09 -0.64 5.44
C PHE A 424 -21.82 -1.34 6.79
N ALA A 425 -22.00 -0.62 7.90
CA ALA A 425 -21.81 -1.11 9.26
C ALA A 425 -22.56 -0.24 10.25
N ASP A 426 -23.10 -0.80 11.31
CA ASP A 426 -23.75 -0.07 12.41
C ASP A 426 -22.67 0.60 13.28
N LEU A 427 -22.42 1.91 13.07
CA LEU A 427 -21.33 2.65 13.71
C LEU A 427 -21.69 3.20 15.08
N ASP A 428 -22.97 3.46 15.35
CA ASP A 428 -23.42 4.07 16.60
C ASP A 428 -24.33 3.16 17.45
N ASN A 429 -24.50 1.91 17.03
CA ASN A 429 -25.26 0.84 17.68
C ASN A 429 -26.76 1.13 17.79
N ASP A 430 -27.35 1.74 16.76
CA ASP A 430 -28.78 1.96 16.64
C ASP A 430 -29.51 0.90 15.79
N HIS A 431 -28.75 -0.06 15.24
CA HIS A 431 -29.17 -1.17 14.40
C HIS A 431 -29.50 -0.80 12.96
N ASP A 432 -29.15 0.39 12.53
CA ASP A 432 -29.21 0.80 11.13
C ASP A 432 -27.82 0.71 10.49
N LEU A 433 -27.74 0.38 9.20
CA LEU A 433 -26.47 0.29 8.50
C LEU A 433 -26.01 1.67 8.04
N ASP A 434 -24.93 2.17 8.64
CA ASP A 434 -24.22 3.39 8.29
C ASP A 434 -23.22 3.15 7.14
N LEU A 435 -22.75 4.22 6.50
CA LEU A 435 -21.80 4.13 5.41
C LEU A 435 -20.42 4.68 5.80
N VAL A 436 -19.41 3.83 5.71
CA VAL A 436 -17.98 4.19 5.77
C VAL A 436 -17.42 4.26 4.36
N VAL A 437 -16.74 5.36 4.00
CA VAL A 437 -16.04 5.52 2.73
C VAL A 437 -14.58 5.90 2.99
N ILE A 438 -13.65 5.11 2.49
CA ILE A 438 -12.21 5.34 2.62
C ILE A 438 -11.64 5.79 1.27
N SER A 439 -10.92 6.90 1.29
CA SER A 439 -10.48 7.55 0.07
C SER A 439 -9.05 8.04 0.13
N ASP A 440 -8.36 7.92 -0.99
CA ASP A 440 -7.06 8.54 -1.22
C ASP A 440 -7.20 10.07 -1.23
N PHE A 441 -6.24 10.79 -0.67
CA PHE A 441 -6.22 12.25 -0.56
C PHE A 441 -7.34 12.87 0.29
N SER A 442 -8.06 12.08 1.08
CA SER A 442 -9.12 12.59 1.98
C SER A 442 -9.33 11.77 3.24
N GLY A 443 -8.92 10.50 3.26
CA GLY A 443 -9.02 9.63 4.43
C GLY A 443 -10.40 8.99 4.58
N ALA A 444 -10.98 9.06 5.77
CA ALA A 444 -12.25 8.41 6.11
C ALA A 444 -13.42 9.40 6.13
N ASP A 445 -14.51 9.07 5.47
CA ASP A 445 -15.81 9.72 5.61
C ASP A 445 -16.81 8.74 6.25
N LEU A 446 -17.49 9.18 7.32
CA LEU A 446 -18.47 8.40 8.07
C LEU A 446 -19.83 9.08 7.95
N HIS A 447 -20.83 8.33 7.49
CA HIS A 447 -22.19 8.85 7.29
C HIS A 447 -23.18 8.00 8.09
N LEU A 448 -23.89 8.61 9.03
CA LEU A 448 -24.93 7.94 9.82
C LEU A 448 -26.25 7.91 9.03
N ASN A 449 -26.89 6.76 9.05
CA ASN A 449 -28.20 6.49 8.48
C ASN A 449 -29.32 6.78 9.47
N ASP A 450 -30.51 7.03 9.00
CA ASP A 450 -31.71 7.18 9.83
C ASP A 450 -32.63 5.94 9.79
N GLY A 451 -32.12 4.81 9.28
CA GLY A 451 -32.87 3.58 9.09
C GLY A 451 -33.87 3.61 7.92
N LEU A 452 -33.87 4.68 7.13
CA LEU A 452 -34.71 4.87 5.95
C LEU A 452 -33.89 5.19 4.70
N GLY A 453 -32.59 4.90 4.73
CA GLY A 453 -31.65 5.18 3.65
C GLY A 453 -31.33 6.67 3.46
N ASN A 454 -31.48 7.53 4.49
CA ASN A 454 -31.02 8.91 4.45
C ASN A 454 -29.79 9.08 5.33
N PHE A 455 -28.74 9.70 4.82
CA PHE A 455 -27.44 9.78 5.45
C PHE A 455 -27.06 11.21 5.85
N GLU A 456 -26.52 11.36 7.06
CA GLU A 456 -25.88 12.58 7.54
C GLU A 456 -24.36 12.39 7.61
N ASP A 457 -23.56 13.35 7.13
CA ASP A 457 -22.11 13.35 7.31
C ASP A 457 -21.78 13.56 8.80
N ALA A 458 -21.39 12.50 9.47
CA ALA A 458 -21.03 12.45 10.88
C ALA A 458 -19.51 12.37 11.12
N THR A 459 -18.68 12.51 10.07
CA THR A 459 -17.24 12.31 10.13
C THR A 459 -16.62 13.04 11.32
N MET A 460 -16.79 14.37 11.40
CA MET A 460 -16.19 15.17 12.48
C MET A 460 -16.89 15.03 13.84
N LYS A 461 -18.05 14.38 13.90
CA LYS A 461 -18.75 14.02 15.13
C LYS A 461 -18.16 12.74 15.72
N LEU A 462 -17.83 11.79 14.87
CA LEU A 462 -17.42 10.45 15.25
C LEU A 462 -15.89 10.29 15.38
N ILE A 463 -15.07 11.02 14.58
CA ILE A 463 -13.60 10.94 14.62
C ILE A 463 -12.97 12.33 14.65
N ASP A 464 -11.92 12.49 15.44
CA ASP A 464 -11.23 13.78 15.60
C ASP A 464 -10.31 14.12 14.43
N ASN A 465 -9.73 13.10 13.78
CA ASN A 465 -8.85 13.26 12.63
C ASN A 465 -9.10 12.17 11.59
N HIS A 466 -9.68 12.56 10.47
CA HIS A 466 -10.05 11.65 9.39
C HIS A 466 -9.06 11.64 8.22
N TYR A 467 -8.10 12.57 8.20
CA TYR A 467 -7.20 12.76 7.06
C TYR A 467 -6.27 11.56 6.84
N GLY A 468 -5.95 11.28 5.59
CA GLY A 468 -5.01 10.24 5.20
C GLY A 468 -5.07 9.91 3.71
N PHE A 469 -4.14 9.07 3.28
CA PHE A 469 -4.20 8.39 1.98
C PHE A 469 -4.83 7.02 2.21
N GLY A 470 -6.16 6.99 2.31
CA GLY A 470 -6.90 5.78 2.63
C GLY A 470 -7.01 4.81 1.45
N MET A 471 -6.63 3.55 1.66
CA MET A 471 -6.63 2.49 0.66
C MET A 471 -7.61 1.36 0.98
N ALA A 472 -7.76 1.03 2.26
CA ALA A 472 -8.66 -0.02 2.74
C ALA A 472 -9.12 0.31 4.17
N HIS A 473 -10.02 -0.50 4.70
CA HIS A 473 -10.38 -0.50 6.11
C HIS A 473 -10.73 -1.91 6.57
N ASN A 474 -10.77 -2.08 7.89
CA ASN A 474 -11.27 -3.27 8.52
C ASN A 474 -11.88 -2.90 9.89
N PHE A 475 -12.68 -3.80 10.43
CA PHE A 475 -13.29 -3.68 11.74
C PHE A 475 -12.80 -4.79 12.66
N GLY A 476 -12.82 -4.53 13.97
CA GLY A 476 -12.48 -5.50 15.01
C GLY A 476 -12.69 -4.89 16.39
N ASP A 477 -12.58 -5.67 17.43
CA ASP A 477 -12.53 -5.22 18.82
C ASP A 477 -11.10 -5.47 19.33
N TYR A 478 -10.19 -4.52 19.05
CA TYR A 478 -8.76 -4.69 19.34
C TYR A 478 -8.39 -4.46 20.81
N ASP A 479 -9.25 -3.77 21.58
CA ASP A 479 -9.02 -3.54 23.01
C ASP A 479 -9.95 -4.37 23.90
N ALA A 480 -10.72 -5.31 23.31
CA ALA A 480 -11.65 -6.22 23.96
C ALA A 480 -12.67 -5.51 24.88
N ASN A 481 -13.13 -4.34 24.43
CA ASN A 481 -14.13 -3.56 25.19
C ASN A 481 -15.57 -3.89 24.80
N GLY A 482 -15.80 -4.78 23.84
CA GLY A 482 -17.10 -5.18 23.33
C GLY A 482 -17.72 -4.20 22.34
N LYS A 483 -16.93 -3.25 21.81
CA LYS A 483 -17.33 -2.28 20.80
C LYS A 483 -16.51 -2.50 19.52
N MET A 484 -17.09 -2.12 18.41
CA MET A 484 -16.40 -2.18 17.12
C MET A 484 -15.38 -1.05 17.02
N ASP A 485 -14.12 -1.40 16.72
CA ASP A 485 -13.06 -0.48 16.34
C ASP A 485 -12.96 -0.42 14.81
N LEU A 486 -12.45 0.69 14.29
CA LEU A 486 -12.22 0.91 12.86
C LEU A 486 -10.73 1.12 12.61
N ILE A 487 -10.14 0.33 11.71
CA ILE A 487 -8.82 0.64 11.17
C ILE A 487 -8.93 1.13 9.73
N MET A 488 -8.42 2.33 9.45
CA MET A 488 -8.16 2.83 8.12
C MET A 488 -6.73 2.46 7.71
N ILE A 489 -6.59 1.75 6.62
CA ILE A 489 -5.32 1.36 6.03
C ILE A 489 -4.88 2.45 5.04
N GLY A 490 -3.63 2.91 5.16
CA GLY A 490 -3.15 4.02 4.37
C GLY A 490 -1.63 4.08 4.28
N MET A 491 -1.13 5.17 3.68
CA MET A 491 0.27 5.36 3.39
C MET A 491 0.92 6.27 4.44
N ASN A 492 2.07 5.85 5.00
CA ASN A 492 3.00 6.77 5.66
C ASN A 492 4.14 7.16 4.70
N SER A 493 4.78 8.29 4.94
CA SER A 493 5.92 8.75 4.15
C SER A 493 7.10 9.22 5.00
N TRP A 494 8.21 8.52 4.87
CA TRP A 494 9.46 8.88 5.51
C TRP A 494 10.07 10.19 4.96
N THR A 495 9.84 10.45 3.67
CA THR A 495 10.24 11.72 3.04
C THR A 495 9.45 12.90 3.61
N ALA A 496 8.13 12.76 3.75
CA ALA A 496 7.29 13.80 4.34
C ALA A 496 7.69 14.08 5.80
N GLU A 497 7.93 13.04 6.60
CA GLU A 497 8.43 13.18 7.97
C GLU A 497 9.78 13.93 8.01
N ARG A 498 10.70 13.65 7.10
CA ARG A 498 11.96 14.35 6.99
C ARG A 498 11.79 15.82 6.63
N LEU A 499 10.89 16.14 5.69
CA LEU A 499 10.54 17.53 5.34
C LEU A 499 9.95 18.29 6.53
N LEU A 500 9.06 17.64 7.30
CA LEU A 500 8.50 18.18 8.55
C LEU A 500 9.60 18.47 9.57
N SER A 501 10.54 17.54 9.76
CA SER A 501 11.65 17.70 10.72
C SER A 501 12.54 18.91 10.42
N MET A 502 12.68 19.25 9.14
CA MET A 502 13.44 20.42 8.66
C MET A 502 12.59 21.69 8.45
N THR A 503 11.28 21.61 8.69
CA THR A 503 10.31 22.71 8.51
C THR A 503 10.30 23.25 7.07
N LEU A 504 10.46 22.36 6.08
CA LEU A 504 10.53 22.74 4.67
C LEU A 504 9.14 22.77 4.03
N ALA A 505 8.77 23.93 3.48
CA ALA A 505 7.54 24.10 2.70
C ALA A 505 7.64 25.30 1.76
N PRO A 506 7.04 25.26 0.55
CA PRO A 506 6.90 26.44 -0.27
C PRO A 506 6.02 27.48 0.43
N PRO A 507 6.42 28.77 0.48
CA PRO A 507 5.64 29.81 1.17
C PRO A 507 4.20 29.93 0.67
N THR A 508 3.98 29.66 -0.62
CA THR A 508 2.67 29.74 -1.28
C THR A 508 1.75 28.55 -0.96
N HIS A 509 2.26 27.48 -0.34
CA HIS A 509 1.53 26.25 -0.05
C HIS A 509 1.70 25.82 1.41
N ARG A 510 1.83 26.79 2.33
CA ARG A 510 2.01 26.49 3.76
C ARG A 510 0.88 25.61 4.33
N HIS A 511 -0.34 25.79 3.85
CA HIS A 511 -1.51 24.99 4.26
C HIS A 511 -1.36 23.49 3.92
N TYR A 512 -0.56 23.09 2.94
CA TYR A 512 -0.24 21.68 2.70
C TYR A 512 0.69 21.13 3.79
N TYR A 513 1.70 21.92 4.17
CA TYR A 513 2.61 21.57 5.24
C TYR A 513 1.88 21.38 6.58
N ASP A 514 0.91 22.26 6.89
CA ASP A 514 0.17 22.21 8.14
C ASP A 514 -0.73 20.95 8.26
N LYS A 515 -0.96 20.25 7.13
CA LYS A 515 -1.71 18.99 7.05
C LYS A 515 -0.84 17.77 6.73
N LEU A 516 0.46 17.96 6.53
CA LEU A 516 1.34 16.91 6.04
C LEU A 516 1.47 15.75 7.04
N ASP A 517 1.58 16.05 8.33
CA ASP A 517 1.66 15.05 9.41
C ASP A 517 0.36 14.22 9.48
N ASP A 518 -0.79 14.89 9.40
CA ASP A 518 -2.09 14.23 9.35
C ASP A 518 -2.21 13.28 8.15
N LEU A 519 -1.81 13.74 6.96
CA LEU A 519 -1.92 12.99 5.71
C LEU A 519 -1.01 11.76 5.69
N THR A 520 0.20 11.89 6.21
CA THR A 520 1.24 10.86 6.13
C THR A 520 1.40 10.07 7.41
N PHE A 521 0.42 10.13 8.28
CA PHE A 521 0.39 9.35 9.53
C PHE A 521 0.45 7.83 9.25
N GLY A 522 -0.10 7.39 8.12
CA GLY A 522 -0.18 5.98 7.76
C GLY A 522 -1.52 5.36 8.17
N ASN A 523 -1.49 4.14 8.69
CA ASN A 523 -2.70 3.48 9.15
C ASN A 523 -3.23 4.14 10.43
N ARG A 524 -4.56 4.29 10.52
CA ARG A 524 -5.22 4.88 11.69
C ARG A 524 -6.16 3.86 12.34
N LEU A 525 -5.84 3.45 13.55
CA LEU A 525 -6.72 2.63 14.37
C LEU A 525 -7.51 3.54 15.31
N TYR A 526 -8.82 3.50 15.15
CA TYR A 526 -9.79 4.25 15.96
C TYR A 526 -10.55 3.27 16.86
N PHE A 527 -10.46 3.48 18.16
CA PHE A 527 -11.13 2.66 19.16
C PHE A 527 -12.54 3.17 19.42
N GLY A 528 -13.52 2.29 19.20
CA GLY A 528 -14.93 2.58 19.40
C GLY A 528 -15.32 2.69 20.86
N ASN A 529 -16.24 3.60 21.14
CA ASN A 529 -16.93 3.71 22.43
C ASN A 529 -18.40 4.12 22.17
N ASP A 530 -19.21 4.31 23.21
CA ASP A 530 -20.64 4.64 23.07
C ASP A 530 -20.95 5.96 22.34
N LYS A 531 -19.94 6.76 21.96
CA LYS A 531 -20.14 8.09 21.39
C LYS A 531 -19.34 8.36 20.11
N LYS A 532 -18.15 7.79 19.99
CA LYS A 532 -17.22 8.09 18.92
C LYS A 532 -16.11 7.07 18.84
N PHE A 533 -15.27 7.22 17.83
CA PHE A 533 -14.02 6.49 17.62
C PHE A 533 -12.83 7.37 18.00
N GLU A 534 -11.92 6.87 18.83
CA GLU A 534 -10.79 7.64 19.37
C GLU A 534 -9.45 7.01 18.98
N GLN A 535 -8.49 7.83 18.52
CA GLN A 535 -7.11 7.37 18.39
C GLN A 535 -6.46 7.24 19.78
N ARG A 536 -5.71 6.16 19.99
CA ARG A 536 -4.97 5.89 21.24
C ARG A 536 -3.55 5.42 20.92
N PRO A 537 -2.58 5.54 21.88
CA PRO A 537 -1.18 5.16 21.66
C PRO A 537 -0.94 3.73 21.18
N MET A 538 -1.84 2.80 21.48
CA MET A 538 -1.81 1.43 20.95
C MET A 538 -1.91 1.45 19.42
N GLY A 539 -2.82 2.25 18.86
CA GLY A 539 -3.01 2.40 17.42
C GLY A 539 -1.80 3.03 16.71
N ASP A 540 -1.02 3.86 17.39
CA ASP A 540 0.18 4.48 16.80
C ASP A 540 1.24 3.44 16.38
N LYS A 541 1.20 2.23 16.96
CA LYS A 541 2.08 1.12 16.56
C LYS A 541 1.73 0.56 15.18
N ALA A 542 0.48 0.67 14.76
CA ALA A 542 0.03 0.25 13.43
C ALA A 542 0.34 1.29 12.35
N ALA A 543 0.66 2.54 12.70
CA ALA A 543 0.72 3.66 11.76
C ALA A 543 1.83 3.51 10.70
N ASN A 544 3.07 3.30 11.13
CA ASN A 544 4.24 3.39 10.26
C ASN A 544 4.64 2.03 9.67
N THR A 545 3.81 1.46 8.80
CA THR A 545 4.06 0.14 8.19
C THR A 545 4.53 0.21 6.74
N GLY A 546 4.35 1.32 6.08
CA GLY A 546 4.71 1.55 4.68
C GLY A 546 3.54 2.05 3.85
N TRP A 547 3.57 1.78 2.56
CA TRP A 547 2.43 1.99 1.66
C TRP A 547 1.51 0.78 1.72
N SER A 548 0.53 0.85 2.60
CA SER A 548 -0.38 -0.25 2.91
C SER A 548 -1.59 -0.25 1.96
N TRP A 549 -2.02 -1.44 1.52
CA TRP A 549 -3.10 -1.61 0.55
C TRP A 549 -4.28 -2.41 1.05
N GLY A 550 -4.04 -3.38 1.90
CA GLY A 550 -5.08 -4.23 2.45
C GLY A 550 -4.72 -4.73 3.83
N ALA A 551 -5.71 -5.17 4.58
CA ALA A 551 -5.51 -5.76 5.89
C ALA A 551 -6.57 -6.82 6.18
N THR A 552 -6.24 -7.74 7.08
CA THR A 552 -7.19 -8.69 7.66
C THR A 552 -6.95 -8.78 9.16
N SER A 553 -8.04 -8.86 9.91
CA SER A 553 -8.08 -9.00 11.36
C SER A 553 -8.41 -10.42 11.73
N PHE A 554 -7.62 -11.06 12.57
CA PHE A 554 -7.81 -12.43 13.01
C PHE A 554 -6.95 -12.72 14.24
N ASP A 555 -7.26 -13.76 14.97
CA ASP A 555 -6.46 -14.28 16.08
C ASP A 555 -5.34 -15.19 15.50
N ALA A 556 -4.10 -14.68 15.42
CA ALA A 556 -3.00 -15.36 14.74
C ALA A 556 -2.26 -16.39 15.60
N ASP A 557 -2.34 -16.30 16.92
CA ASP A 557 -1.66 -17.20 17.86
C ASP A 557 -2.62 -17.95 18.82
N ASN A 558 -3.93 -17.76 18.64
CA ASN A 558 -5.03 -18.40 19.37
C ASN A 558 -5.04 -18.05 20.87
N ASP A 559 -4.78 -16.78 21.19
CA ASP A 559 -4.86 -16.25 22.55
C ASP A 559 -6.20 -15.56 22.87
N GLY A 560 -7.03 -15.32 21.85
CA GLY A 560 -8.34 -14.70 21.94
C GLY A 560 -8.32 -13.18 21.66
N ASP A 561 -7.17 -12.58 21.42
CA ASP A 561 -7.00 -11.20 21.03
C ASP A 561 -7.03 -11.06 19.49
N ILE A 562 -7.52 -9.94 18.97
CA ILE A 562 -7.51 -9.71 17.52
C ILE A 562 -6.17 -9.14 17.07
N ASP A 563 -5.46 -9.86 16.23
CA ASP A 563 -4.25 -9.43 15.54
C ASP A 563 -4.56 -8.77 14.20
N LEU A 564 -3.53 -8.12 13.63
CA LEU A 564 -3.68 -7.42 12.37
C LEU A 564 -2.57 -7.78 11.38
N TYR A 565 -2.94 -8.32 10.22
CA TYR A 565 -2.02 -8.47 9.11
C TYR A 565 -2.23 -7.38 8.06
N ILE A 566 -1.12 -6.75 7.60
CA ILE A 566 -1.13 -5.64 6.65
C ILE A 566 -0.28 -5.98 5.43
N ALA A 567 -0.87 -5.82 4.25
CA ALA A 567 -0.24 -5.99 2.95
C ALA A 567 0.36 -4.65 2.48
N ASN A 568 1.68 -4.62 2.22
CA ASN A 568 2.45 -3.42 1.90
C ASN A 568 3.17 -3.50 0.55
N GLY A 569 3.61 -2.34 0.08
CA GLY A 569 4.45 -2.12 -1.08
C GLY A 569 3.70 -1.62 -2.31
N HIS A 570 4.35 -0.75 -3.11
CA HIS A 570 3.69 -0.19 -4.28
C HIS A 570 4.39 -0.55 -5.59
N LYS A 571 5.61 -0.05 -5.82
CA LYS A 571 6.38 -0.32 -7.06
C LYS A 571 7.85 -0.56 -6.74
N SER A 572 8.23 -1.79 -6.51
CA SER A 572 9.62 -2.19 -6.37
C SER A 572 10.30 -2.29 -7.74
N ARG A 573 11.48 -1.68 -7.87
CA ARG A 573 12.27 -1.67 -9.10
C ARG A 573 13.73 -2.08 -8.82
N LYS A 574 14.70 -1.54 -9.57
CA LYS A 574 16.11 -1.94 -9.48
C LYS A 574 16.82 -1.41 -8.24
N SER A 575 16.35 -0.30 -7.68
CA SER A 575 16.96 0.38 -6.54
C SER A 575 15.90 0.73 -5.52
N VAL A 576 16.29 0.79 -4.27
CA VAL A 576 15.48 1.30 -3.16
C VAL A 576 15.34 2.84 -3.19
N LYS A 577 16.02 3.53 -4.10
CA LYS A 577 15.79 4.96 -4.34
C LYS A 577 14.33 5.20 -4.66
N ASP A 578 13.72 6.13 -3.96
CA ASP A 578 12.29 6.33 -4.06
C ASP A 578 11.89 7.57 -4.87
N TYR A 579 10.72 7.47 -5.52
CA TYR A 579 10.08 8.56 -6.24
C TYR A 579 9.48 9.62 -5.29
N GLU A 580 9.19 9.29 -4.02
CA GLU A 580 8.42 10.11 -3.06
C GLU A 580 8.90 11.56 -2.99
N ARG A 581 10.23 11.79 -3.03
CA ARG A 581 10.76 13.15 -3.02
C ARG A 581 10.21 14.01 -4.17
N GLN A 582 10.08 13.44 -5.36
CA GLN A 582 9.53 14.13 -6.51
C GLN A 582 8.07 14.53 -6.26
N PHE A 583 7.29 13.61 -5.69
CA PHE A 583 5.91 13.85 -5.31
C PHE A 583 5.80 14.98 -4.28
N TRP A 584 6.48 14.84 -3.12
CA TRP A 584 6.37 15.78 -2.00
C TRP A 584 7.03 17.13 -2.21
N CYS A 585 8.06 17.23 -3.03
CA CYS A 585 8.74 18.50 -3.29
C CYS A 585 8.21 19.24 -4.52
N HIS A 586 7.56 18.55 -5.45
CA HIS A 586 7.22 19.15 -6.75
C HIS A 586 5.81 18.84 -7.24
N ASP A 587 5.43 17.58 -7.42
CA ASP A 587 4.24 17.20 -8.20
C ASP A 587 2.96 17.79 -7.64
N ILE A 588 2.77 17.76 -6.31
CA ILE A 588 1.60 18.28 -5.62
C ILE A 588 1.44 19.81 -5.66
N TYR A 589 2.48 20.53 -6.08
CA TYR A 589 2.48 22.01 -6.11
C TYR A 589 2.38 22.60 -7.50
N HIS A 590 2.59 21.79 -8.54
CA HIS A 590 2.65 22.27 -9.92
C HIS A 590 1.36 22.06 -10.69
N ALA A 591 0.52 21.15 -10.27
CA ALA A 591 -0.75 20.80 -10.90
C ALA A 591 -1.95 20.94 -9.95
N ASN A 592 -3.15 20.82 -10.49
CA ASN A 592 -4.42 20.78 -9.76
C ASN A 592 -5.40 19.85 -10.50
N SER A 593 -6.66 19.86 -10.12
CA SER A 593 -7.71 18.99 -10.67
C SER A 593 -8.05 19.23 -12.16
N ASN A 594 -7.57 20.34 -12.75
CA ASN A 594 -7.84 20.67 -14.14
C ASN A 594 -6.84 19.99 -15.08
N SER A 595 -7.31 19.56 -16.25
CA SER A 595 -6.44 19.03 -17.30
C SER A 595 -5.44 20.06 -17.78
N ASN A 596 -4.15 19.68 -17.87
CA ASN A 596 -3.08 20.56 -18.32
C ASN A 596 -2.07 19.77 -19.18
N PRO A 597 -2.06 19.97 -20.52
CA PRO A 597 -1.17 19.23 -21.40
C PRO A 597 0.33 19.41 -21.11
N ALA A 598 0.75 20.60 -20.65
CA ALA A 598 2.14 20.84 -20.30
C ALA A 598 2.54 20.06 -19.04
N MET A 599 1.64 19.97 -18.05
CA MET A 599 1.85 19.15 -16.87
C MET A 599 1.87 17.65 -17.21
N GLU A 600 1.04 17.18 -18.14
CA GLU A 600 1.07 15.80 -18.59
C GLU A 600 2.43 15.43 -19.21
N VAL A 601 2.94 16.27 -20.12
CA VAL A 601 4.28 16.08 -20.71
C VAL A 601 5.38 16.13 -19.64
N TYR A 602 5.29 17.07 -18.70
CA TYR A 602 6.21 17.17 -17.58
C TYR A 602 6.22 15.90 -16.73
N PHE A 603 5.06 15.41 -16.27
CA PHE A 603 4.95 14.20 -15.46
C PHE A 603 5.47 12.96 -16.19
N GLN A 604 5.14 12.79 -17.47
CA GLN A 604 5.65 11.69 -18.29
C GLN A 604 7.18 11.74 -18.42
N SER A 605 7.74 12.93 -18.62
CA SER A 605 9.19 13.12 -18.71
C SER A 605 9.91 12.77 -17.41
N ILE A 606 9.41 13.26 -16.26
CA ILE A 606 10.01 13.01 -14.95
C ILE A 606 9.89 11.53 -14.56
N SER A 607 8.68 10.97 -14.65
CA SER A 607 8.45 9.57 -14.28
C SER A 607 9.25 8.62 -15.20
N GLY A 608 9.28 8.89 -16.50
CA GLY A 608 10.08 8.10 -17.45
C GLY A 608 11.57 8.15 -17.13
N ARG A 609 12.10 9.31 -16.72
CA ARG A 609 13.50 9.47 -16.32
C ARG A 609 13.82 8.72 -15.03
N LEU A 610 13.00 8.89 -13.97
CA LEU A 610 13.26 8.26 -12.66
C LEU A 610 13.07 6.75 -12.73
N TYR A 611 12.00 6.29 -13.37
CA TYR A 611 11.77 4.86 -13.57
C TYR A 611 12.80 4.22 -14.50
N GLY A 612 13.23 4.92 -15.55
CA GLY A 612 14.34 4.48 -16.42
C GLY A 612 15.66 4.36 -15.65
N ALA A 613 15.89 5.19 -14.64
CA ALA A 613 17.02 5.09 -13.72
C ALA A 613 16.84 4.00 -12.64
N GLY A 614 15.70 3.32 -12.59
CA GLY A 614 15.43 2.20 -11.67
C GLY A 614 14.88 2.60 -10.30
N TYR A 615 14.38 3.84 -10.12
CA TYR A 615 13.78 4.29 -8.87
C TYR A 615 12.49 3.52 -8.60
N SER A 616 12.29 3.14 -7.35
CA SER A 616 11.06 2.58 -6.81
C SER A 616 10.06 3.69 -6.41
N TYR A 617 8.85 3.29 -6.05
CA TYR A 617 7.87 4.17 -5.43
C TYR A 617 7.13 3.37 -4.35
N GLY A 618 7.42 3.64 -3.06
CA GLY A 618 6.98 2.80 -1.95
C GLY A 618 7.43 1.34 -2.13
N GLY A 619 8.66 1.13 -2.63
CA GLY A 619 9.16 -0.19 -2.94
C GLY A 619 9.91 -0.86 -1.79
N TYR A 620 10.07 -2.20 -1.88
CA TYR A 620 10.80 -3.02 -0.92
C TYR A 620 10.26 -2.93 0.51
N GLU A 621 8.97 -2.64 0.64
CA GLU A 621 8.26 -2.66 1.89
C GLU A 621 7.79 -4.08 2.21
N LYS A 622 7.69 -4.37 3.49
CA LYS A 622 7.36 -5.71 3.98
C LYS A 622 5.95 -5.76 4.49
N ASN A 623 5.27 -6.87 4.25
CA ASN A 623 4.03 -7.16 4.94
C ASN A 623 4.28 -7.25 6.45
N ARG A 624 3.32 -6.81 7.26
CA ARG A 624 3.40 -6.78 8.71
C ARG A 624 2.35 -7.72 9.31
N LEU A 625 2.73 -8.40 10.37
CA LEU A 625 1.81 -9.06 11.30
C LEU A 625 1.99 -8.40 12.65
N LEU A 626 1.01 -7.62 13.04
CA LEU A 626 0.99 -6.90 14.31
C LEU A 626 0.28 -7.79 15.33
N LEU A 627 1.06 -8.40 16.20
CA LEU A 627 0.56 -9.18 17.33
C LEU A 627 -0.04 -8.22 18.35
N ASN A 628 -1.29 -8.41 18.69
CA ASN A 628 -1.94 -7.77 19.82
C ASN A 628 -1.55 -8.52 21.10
N ARG A 629 -1.12 -7.80 22.11
CA ARG A 629 -0.71 -8.41 23.36
C ARG A 629 -1.56 -7.87 24.50
N GLU A 630 -2.36 -8.72 25.09
CA GLU A 630 -3.24 -8.38 26.21
C GLU A 630 -4.15 -7.16 25.90
N ASN A 631 -4.58 -6.99 24.63
CA ASN A 631 -5.40 -5.86 24.16
C ASN A 631 -4.80 -4.46 24.49
N ARG A 632 -3.46 -4.35 24.50
CA ARG A 632 -2.75 -3.12 24.93
C ARG A 632 -1.61 -2.69 24.04
N ASN A 633 -1.02 -3.60 23.27
CA ASN A 633 0.13 -3.33 22.42
C ASN A 633 0.01 -4.09 21.10
N LEU A 634 0.38 -3.42 20.01
CA LEU A 634 0.56 -4.02 18.69
C LEU A 634 2.06 -4.08 18.36
N ASP A 635 2.60 -5.27 18.18
CA ASP A 635 4.01 -5.46 17.89
C ASP A 635 4.23 -6.27 16.61
N ASP A 636 4.98 -5.72 15.64
CA ASP A 636 5.29 -6.42 14.38
C ASP A 636 6.20 -7.62 14.61
N ILE A 637 5.67 -8.80 14.34
CA ILE A 637 6.35 -10.09 14.44
C ILE A 637 6.36 -10.87 13.12
N ALA A 638 6.00 -10.24 12.01
CA ALA A 638 5.80 -10.90 10.72
C ALA A 638 6.98 -11.79 10.32
N PHE A 639 8.23 -11.31 10.50
CA PHE A 639 9.41 -12.10 10.16
C PHE A 639 9.57 -13.34 11.03
N LEU A 640 9.27 -13.25 12.31
CA LEU A 640 9.35 -14.37 13.25
C LEU A 640 8.37 -15.46 12.91
N MET A 641 7.20 -15.08 12.37
CA MET A 641 6.11 -15.97 11.96
C MET A 641 6.20 -16.43 10.49
N ASN A 642 7.20 -15.96 9.73
CA ASN A 642 7.41 -16.26 8.30
C ASN A 642 6.36 -15.63 7.38
N THR A 643 5.79 -14.50 7.75
CA THR A 643 4.78 -13.76 6.96
C THR A 643 5.27 -12.40 6.44
N SER A 644 6.52 -12.02 6.75
CA SER A 644 7.17 -10.78 6.27
C SER A 644 7.63 -10.92 4.82
N HIS A 645 6.72 -10.74 3.88
CA HIS A 645 7.03 -10.79 2.46
C HIS A 645 7.42 -9.41 1.95
N GLU A 646 8.55 -9.31 1.22
CA GLU A 646 9.07 -8.10 0.58
C GLU A 646 8.66 -8.09 -0.90
N ILE A 647 7.36 -7.97 -1.12
CA ILE A 647 6.71 -8.00 -2.44
C ILE A 647 5.60 -6.95 -2.46
N ASP A 648 5.28 -6.43 -3.65
CA ASP A 648 4.25 -5.39 -3.80
C ASP A 648 2.84 -5.99 -3.63
N SER A 649 2.43 -6.19 -2.36
CA SER A 649 1.18 -6.85 -1.97
C SER A 649 -0.04 -5.94 -2.14
N ARG A 650 -1.22 -6.54 -2.27
CA ARG A 650 -2.50 -5.82 -2.46
C ARG A 650 -3.56 -6.32 -1.47
N ASN A 651 -4.46 -7.17 -1.91
CA ASN A 651 -5.49 -7.71 -1.04
C ASN A 651 -4.96 -8.84 -0.17
N VAL A 652 -5.53 -8.96 1.02
CA VAL A 652 -5.28 -10.07 1.93
C VAL A 652 -6.57 -10.45 2.64
N VAL A 653 -6.75 -11.75 2.83
CA VAL A 653 -7.84 -12.35 3.58
C VAL A 653 -7.30 -13.47 4.47
N SER A 654 -8.03 -13.77 5.54
CA SER A 654 -7.73 -14.89 6.43
C SER A 654 -8.95 -15.80 6.55
N GLY A 655 -8.74 -17.13 6.58
CA GLY A 655 -9.81 -18.09 6.74
C GLY A 655 -9.28 -19.51 6.89
N ASP A 656 -10.11 -20.40 7.46
CA ASP A 656 -9.83 -21.82 7.55
C ASP A 656 -10.18 -22.48 6.20
N ILE A 657 -9.15 -22.73 5.38
CA ILE A 657 -9.34 -23.21 3.99
C ILE A 657 -9.49 -24.74 3.93
N ASP A 658 -8.89 -25.48 4.85
CA ASP A 658 -8.89 -26.94 4.83
C ASP A 658 -9.73 -27.58 5.95
N GLY A 659 -10.42 -26.77 6.75
CA GLY A 659 -11.32 -27.20 7.81
C GLY A 659 -10.60 -27.79 9.02
N ASP A 660 -9.31 -27.44 9.22
CA ASP A 660 -8.50 -27.99 10.33
C ASP A 660 -8.56 -27.13 11.61
N GLY A 661 -9.32 -26.02 11.58
CA GLY A 661 -9.49 -25.09 12.68
C GLY A 661 -8.36 -24.05 12.80
N ARG A 662 -7.43 -23.98 11.83
CA ARG A 662 -6.35 -23.00 11.79
C ARG A 662 -6.52 -22.05 10.60
N LEU A 663 -6.30 -20.78 10.83
CA LEU A 663 -6.47 -19.78 9.78
C LEU A 663 -5.27 -19.75 8.84
N ALA A 664 -5.54 -19.76 7.54
CA ALA A 664 -4.59 -19.49 6.48
C ALA A 664 -4.64 -18.02 6.08
N LEU A 665 -3.51 -17.47 5.62
CA LEU A 665 -3.43 -16.16 4.99
C LEU A 665 -3.32 -16.32 3.47
N ILE A 666 -4.18 -15.64 2.74
CA ILE A 666 -4.14 -15.57 1.28
C ILE A 666 -4.00 -14.10 0.90
N PHE A 667 -3.05 -13.80 0.01
CA PHE A 667 -2.86 -12.44 -0.46
C PHE A 667 -2.45 -12.39 -1.92
N THR A 668 -2.80 -11.29 -2.58
CA THR A 668 -2.39 -10.99 -3.94
C THR A 668 -1.20 -10.04 -3.95
N HIS A 669 -0.34 -10.15 -4.96
CA HIS A 669 0.82 -9.27 -5.13
C HIS A 669 1.20 -9.09 -6.59
N PHE A 670 1.88 -8.02 -6.92
CA PHE A 670 2.55 -7.87 -8.20
C PHE A 670 3.92 -8.54 -8.19
N SER A 671 4.21 -9.37 -9.18
CA SER A 671 5.50 -10.04 -9.28
C SER A 671 6.56 -9.20 -10.00
N VAL A 672 6.17 -8.29 -10.88
CA VAL A 672 7.06 -7.39 -11.63
C VAL A 672 6.34 -6.10 -12.04
N TRP A 673 7.01 -4.97 -11.90
CA TRP A 673 6.63 -3.67 -12.44
C TRP A 673 7.72 -3.16 -13.42
N PRO A 674 7.37 -2.57 -14.57
CA PRO A 674 6.06 -2.33 -15.24
C PRO A 674 5.74 -3.30 -16.37
N GLU A 675 6.43 -4.44 -16.45
CA GLU A 675 6.11 -5.45 -17.45
C GLU A 675 4.71 -6.00 -17.22
N PRO A 676 4.06 -6.67 -18.22
CA PRO A 676 2.68 -7.08 -18.06
C PRO A 676 2.51 -7.73 -16.71
N THR A 677 1.71 -7.07 -15.88
CA THR A 677 1.59 -7.38 -14.47
C THR A 677 1.05 -8.78 -14.30
N THR A 678 1.89 -9.67 -13.77
CA THR A 678 1.42 -10.90 -13.18
C THR A 678 1.14 -10.61 -11.72
N GLN A 679 -0.12 -10.74 -11.32
CA GLN A 679 -0.44 -10.89 -9.91
C GLN A 679 -0.18 -12.33 -9.49
N GLY A 680 0.26 -12.56 -8.27
CA GLY A 680 0.42 -13.88 -7.66
C GLY A 680 -0.47 -14.04 -6.43
N LEU A 681 -0.90 -15.26 -6.19
CA LEU A 681 -1.53 -15.71 -4.94
C LEU A 681 -0.49 -16.32 -4.02
#